data_5bb5a0c7bd64f380ce94c271906a461b
#
_entry.id   5bb5a0c7bd64f380ce94c271906a461b
#
_cell.length_a   1.000
_cell.length_b   1.000
_cell.length_c   1.000
_cell.angle_alpha   90.00
_cell.angle_beta   90.00
_cell.angle_gamma   90.00
#
_symmetry.space_group_name_H-M   'P 1'
#
loop_
_entity.id
_entity.type
_entity.pdbx_description
1 polymer ?
#
loop_
_entity_poly.entity_id
_entity_poly.type
_entity_poly.pdbx_seq_one_letter_code
_entity_poly.pdbx_strand_id
1 'polypeptide(L)'
;MESEFPLELQSETFKVLSSNDDTAMETLFTNLYNNNNQHHQNQNRSKSLTFLQCCKHHHPDLLMIKLFYLLTSSPQIPTRTNAARALNFINPAHLWPKLRPQAQSRLQAHFIKYLTSETSIQVLRLASLILSQTISVIYQNQNHHQHWKEILDFLFSSVNSNDEKLLEFSLLVFASLSQDCRLNLSKYLNDAVKVLHSSFLSSLANSTNPNVQVASFGAVVNLIQFFSEPSLFHELLRAMMVAVFSLLHGYEKSYFKTAFGELIKLVSAEPGLLKPYMSDMVLDSLQIAENNGVSDETRRLAFELVMAMTELKECDQMMMNLPYETVVRLFIVPVKTLVLSVEDKFDKEEKGKGVTDGENEKVVDDDDDVYEFGIKCLKKLCVSFEERKVVDVCYELLMKHYLDSADWKMRHAGITLLTVIAKEISDEMVLMENFLGEIVTKILKLFQDSHVQVRLAAFTLMEMPINFVQAAQILYHHRFVHAFTIALGSDQDNKVKEQVASAMLFFLKNTLPDSLALFPNVDTLMNKLLSMIKDKGNAKQRSIALSTFNLVAQRCHEVVHKYFANYLLILLEACSDRSSEIKEEAARGIRICAELGSPSFKPFINMILSELSNLMKDPSRSISENAKACDVAVSAIGRICECHRDSIDRSLIVPVWLSFLPLKDDLVEAKIMHDQLCLMVGRLDKDLLGPGNQNLVKIITVFLEVIEKGDKLATTQTINHINNLLRQFGQNIPPSVFETILLSLNPQQRELLLPFVSSF
;
A
#
# COMPACT_ATOMS: atom_id res chain seq x y z
N MET A 1 21.79 -18.23 -16.55
CA MET A 1 21.82 -19.24 -17.62
C MET A 1 21.95 -18.48 -18.92
N GLU A 2 23.18 -18.45 -19.46
CA GLU A 2 23.47 -17.89 -20.79
C GLU A 2 22.90 -18.88 -21.82
N SER A 3 21.84 -18.48 -22.49
CA SER A 3 21.32 -19.23 -23.63
C SER A 3 22.30 -19.07 -24.82
N GLU A 4 23.05 -20.09 -25.13
CA GLU A 4 23.87 -20.13 -26.36
C GLU A 4 22.97 -19.98 -27.59
N PHE A 5 23.18 -18.90 -28.34
CA PHE A 5 22.48 -18.71 -29.60
C PHE A 5 22.90 -19.78 -30.63
N PRO A 6 21.99 -20.28 -31.49
CA PRO A 6 22.33 -21.26 -32.52
C PRO A 6 23.47 -20.79 -33.43
N LEU A 7 24.39 -21.69 -33.79
CA LEU A 7 25.54 -21.38 -34.66
C LEU A 7 25.14 -20.80 -36.02
N GLU A 8 24.00 -21.25 -36.55
CA GLU A 8 23.42 -20.72 -37.79
C GLU A 8 23.09 -19.23 -37.66
N LEU A 9 22.46 -18.82 -36.54
CA LEU A 9 22.12 -17.45 -36.28
C LEU A 9 23.37 -16.58 -36.07
N GLN A 10 24.42 -17.12 -35.44
CA GLN A 10 25.70 -16.40 -35.28
C GLN A 10 26.38 -16.18 -36.64
N SER A 11 26.33 -17.17 -37.54
CA SER A 11 26.88 -17.04 -38.90
C SER A 11 26.08 -16.05 -39.75
N GLU A 12 24.74 -16.06 -39.61
CA GLU A 12 23.85 -15.11 -40.28
C GLU A 12 24.09 -13.67 -39.80
N THR A 13 24.20 -13.45 -38.50
CA THR A 13 24.50 -12.13 -37.94
C THR A 13 25.84 -11.58 -38.44
N PHE A 14 26.88 -12.41 -38.53
CA PHE A 14 28.16 -11.99 -39.08
C PHE A 14 28.06 -11.57 -40.54
N LYS A 15 27.35 -12.33 -41.37
CA LYS A 15 27.14 -12.01 -42.80
C LYS A 15 26.42 -10.67 -42.97
N VAL A 16 25.34 -10.45 -42.24
CA VAL A 16 24.55 -9.21 -42.32
C VAL A 16 25.37 -8.00 -41.89
N LEU A 17 26.11 -8.11 -40.77
CA LEU A 17 26.90 -7.01 -40.26
C LEU A 17 28.13 -6.67 -41.14
N SER A 18 28.72 -7.66 -41.84
CA SER A 18 29.87 -7.48 -42.74
C SER A 18 29.48 -7.10 -44.17
N SER A 19 28.20 -7.20 -44.52
CA SER A 19 27.71 -6.84 -45.86
C SER A 19 27.71 -5.34 -46.09
N ASN A 20 28.00 -4.93 -47.33
CA ASN A 20 27.80 -3.56 -47.80
C ASN A 20 26.34 -3.30 -48.20
N ASP A 21 25.50 -4.32 -48.24
CA ASP A 21 24.07 -4.19 -48.49
C ASP A 21 23.31 -3.91 -47.19
N ASP A 22 22.57 -2.81 -47.15
CA ASP A 22 21.85 -2.32 -45.99
C ASP A 22 20.41 -2.86 -45.88
N THR A 23 19.92 -3.56 -46.94
CA THR A 23 18.52 -4.03 -47.05
C THR A 23 18.11 -4.98 -45.90
N ALA A 24 19.01 -5.84 -45.46
CA ALA A 24 18.76 -6.76 -44.34
C ALA A 24 18.58 -6.00 -43.01
N MET A 25 19.37 -4.95 -42.76
CA MET A 25 19.24 -4.11 -41.57
C MET A 25 17.97 -3.23 -41.64
N GLU A 26 17.62 -2.71 -42.81
CA GLU A 26 16.38 -1.93 -43.01
C GLU A 26 15.13 -2.79 -42.79
N THR A 27 15.16 -4.07 -43.25
CA THR A 27 14.10 -5.05 -42.99
C THR A 27 13.97 -5.33 -41.49
N LEU A 28 15.09 -5.52 -40.80
CA LEU A 28 15.14 -5.73 -39.37
C LEU A 28 14.54 -4.52 -38.61
N PHE A 29 14.89 -3.30 -39.01
CA PHE A 29 14.32 -2.08 -38.43
C PHE A 29 12.82 -1.95 -38.69
N THR A 30 12.36 -2.29 -39.87
CA THR A 30 10.93 -2.30 -40.24
C THR A 30 10.15 -3.23 -39.30
N ASN A 31 10.68 -4.44 -39.06
CA ASN A 31 10.06 -5.40 -38.15
C ASN A 31 10.07 -4.99 -36.70
N LEU A 32 11.11 -4.24 -36.26
CA LEU A 32 11.23 -3.78 -34.86
C LEU A 32 10.36 -2.58 -34.54
N TYR A 33 10.24 -1.60 -35.46
CA TYR A 33 9.73 -0.26 -35.15
C TYR A 33 8.42 0.11 -35.88
N ASN A 34 7.86 -0.75 -36.79
CA ASN A 34 6.54 -0.50 -37.38
C ASN A 34 5.42 -0.95 -36.43
N ASN A 35 4.52 -0.01 -36.12
CA ASN A 35 3.44 -0.16 -35.11
C ASN A 35 2.11 -0.70 -35.67
N ASN A 36 2.08 -1.51 -36.78
CA ASN A 36 0.82 -2.09 -37.25
C ASN A 36 0.45 -3.35 -36.48
N ASN A 37 -0.66 -3.33 -35.76
CA ASN A 37 -1.18 -4.36 -34.85
C ASN A 37 -1.74 -5.60 -35.60
N GLN A 38 -0.91 -6.52 -36.06
CA GLN A 38 -1.35 -7.86 -36.54
C GLN A 38 -0.53 -8.98 -35.90
N HIS A 39 -1.17 -10.09 -35.53
CA HIS A 39 -0.58 -11.25 -34.83
C HIS A 39 0.69 -11.85 -35.48
N HIS A 40 0.83 -11.80 -36.79
CA HIS A 40 2.04 -12.23 -37.52
C HIS A 40 3.26 -11.32 -37.31
N GLN A 41 3.06 -10.06 -36.94
CA GLN A 41 4.14 -9.10 -36.71
C GLN A 41 4.82 -9.27 -35.36
N ASN A 42 4.12 -9.76 -34.32
CA ASN A 42 4.74 -10.05 -33.02
C ASN A 42 5.82 -11.13 -33.14
N GLN A 43 5.63 -12.13 -34.03
CA GLN A 43 6.61 -13.18 -34.27
C GLN A 43 7.85 -12.65 -35.00
N ASN A 44 7.67 -11.76 -36.00
CA ASN A 44 8.77 -11.13 -36.72
C ASN A 44 9.54 -10.14 -35.82
N ARG A 45 8.85 -9.39 -34.98
CA ARG A 45 9.47 -8.51 -33.99
C ARG A 45 10.31 -9.30 -32.98
N SER A 46 9.81 -10.42 -32.46
CA SER A 46 10.56 -11.31 -31.57
C SER A 46 11.82 -11.86 -32.22
N LYS A 47 11.73 -12.35 -33.48
CA LYS A 47 12.89 -12.83 -34.23
C LYS A 47 13.94 -11.74 -34.44
N SER A 48 13.51 -10.54 -34.81
CA SER A 48 14.40 -9.38 -35.02
C SER A 48 15.08 -8.92 -33.75
N LEU A 49 14.37 -8.99 -32.59
CA LEU A 49 14.96 -8.73 -31.25
C LEU A 49 16.03 -9.78 -30.92
N THR A 50 15.75 -11.07 -31.14
CA THR A 50 16.70 -12.16 -30.88
C THR A 50 17.93 -12.02 -31.78
N PHE A 51 17.75 -11.63 -33.05
CA PHE A 51 18.86 -11.35 -33.98
C PHE A 51 19.75 -10.21 -33.46
N LEU A 52 19.16 -9.08 -33.02
CA LEU A 52 19.89 -7.94 -32.50
C LEU A 52 20.64 -8.27 -31.18
N GLN A 53 20.04 -9.10 -30.34
CA GLN A 53 20.69 -9.60 -29.11
C GLN A 53 21.86 -10.52 -29.42
N CYS A 54 21.74 -11.42 -30.44
CA CYS A 54 22.82 -12.25 -30.91
C CYS A 54 23.98 -11.40 -31.47
N CYS A 55 23.66 -10.37 -32.26
CA CYS A 55 24.67 -9.41 -32.74
C CYS A 55 25.42 -8.72 -31.61
N LYS A 56 24.67 -8.27 -30.59
CA LYS A 56 25.22 -7.59 -29.39
C LYS A 56 26.18 -8.49 -28.62
N HIS A 57 25.87 -9.79 -28.55
CA HIS A 57 26.65 -10.73 -27.75
C HIS A 57 27.91 -11.20 -28.50
N HIS A 58 27.79 -11.59 -29.78
CA HIS A 58 28.87 -12.24 -30.53
C HIS A 58 29.69 -11.28 -31.39
N HIS A 59 29.09 -10.18 -31.88
CA HIS A 59 29.72 -9.26 -32.84
C HIS A 59 29.53 -7.78 -32.45
N PRO A 60 29.82 -7.37 -31.18
CA PRO A 60 29.54 -6.02 -30.70
C PRO A 60 30.23 -4.93 -31.53
N ASP A 61 31.48 -5.16 -31.96
CA ASP A 61 32.25 -4.19 -32.76
C ASP A 61 31.60 -3.94 -34.12
N LEU A 62 31.26 -5.02 -34.82
CA LEU A 62 30.63 -4.93 -36.12
C LEU A 62 29.24 -4.30 -36.06
N LEU A 63 28.47 -4.64 -35.00
CA LEU A 63 27.17 -4.06 -34.79
C LEU A 63 27.25 -2.54 -34.57
N MET A 64 28.14 -2.10 -33.71
CA MET A 64 28.35 -0.67 -33.45
C MET A 64 28.79 0.07 -34.72
N ILE A 65 29.77 -0.47 -35.45
CA ILE A 65 30.28 0.15 -36.68
C ILE A 65 29.16 0.23 -37.73
N LYS A 66 28.39 -0.86 -37.92
CA LYS A 66 27.30 -0.89 -38.91
C LYS A 66 26.19 0.10 -38.57
N LEU A 67 25.76 0.16 -37.29
CA LEU A 67 24.72 1.08 -36.86
C LEU A 67 25.17 2.55 -36.96
N PHE A 68 26.41 2.86 -36.58
CA PHE A 68 27.01 4.20 -36.76
C PHE A 68 27.13 4.57 -38.24
N TYR A 69 27.51 3.62 -39.09
CA TYR A 69 27.56 3.84 -40.54
C TYR A 69 26.17 4.18 -41.08
N LEU A 70 25.14 3.41 -40.74
CA LEU A 70 23.77 3.66 -41.16
C LEU A 70 23.24 5.01 -40.64
N LEU A 71 23.58 5.36 -39.40
CA LEU A 71 23.22 6.66 -38.82
C LEU A 71 23.88 7.82 -39.57
N THR A 72 25.16 7.71 -39.90
CA THR A 72 25.95 8.85 -40.44
C THR A 72 25.97 8.93 -41.97
N SER A 73 25.67 7.84 -42.69
CA SER A 73 25.86 7.78 -44.14
C SER A 73 24.60 7.48 -44.96
N SER A 74 23.51 6.98 -44.30
CA SER A 74 22.27 6.71 -45.03
C SER A 74 21.60 8.01 -45.50
N PRO A 75 21.18 8.10 -46.79
CA PRO A 75 20.45 9.26 -47.29
C PRO A 75 19.03 9.35 -46.74
N GLN A 76 18.48 8.23 -46.24
CA GLN A 76 17.09 8.14 -45.82
C GLN A 76 16.95 8.46 -44.32
N ILE A 77 16.12 9.46 -43.97
CA ILE A 77 15.85 9.85 -42.58
C ILE A 77 15.27 8.69 -41.73
N PRO A 78 14.31 7.88 -42.24
CA PRO A 78 13.79 6.73 -41.49
C PRO A 78 14.88 5.72 -41.10
N THR A 79 15.80 5.41 -42.01
CA THR A 79 16.93 4.49 -41.72
C THR A 79 17.86 5.09 -40.64
N ARG A 80 18.22 6.38 -40.75
CA ARG A 80 19.01 7.06 -39.70
C ARG A 80 18.29 7.08 -38.34
N THR A 81 16.99 7.36 -38.35
CA THR A 81 16.17 7.34 -37.13
C THR A 81 16.17 5.95 -36.48
N ASN A 82 15.96 4.91 -37.24
CA ASN A 82 15.91 3.54 -36.73
C ASN A 82 17.30 3.03 -36.32
N ALA A 83 18.36 3.43 -36.99
CA ALA A 83 19.74 3.15 -36.56
C ALA A 83 20.02 3.83 -35.21
N ALA A 84 19.61 5.06 -35.01
CA ALA A 84 19.71 5.77 -33.73
C ALA A 84 18.91 5.08 -32.61
N ARG A 85 17.68 4.63 -32.89
CA ARG A 85 16.87 3.86 -31.93
C ARG A 85 17.55 2.54 -31.56
N ALA A 86 18.10 1.83 -32.54
CA ALA A 86 18.82 0.58 -32.30
C ALA A 86 20.07 0.82 -31.45
N LEU A 87 20.86 1.86 -31.73
CA LEU A 87 22.00 2.26 -30.90
C LEU A 87 21.61 2.55 -29.45
N ASN A 88 20.54 3.32 -29.24
CA ASN A 88 20.05 3.57 -27.87
C ASN A 88 19.57 2.29 -27.17
N PHE A 89 18.90 1.39 -27.89
CA PHE A 89 18.44 0.11 -27.33
C PHE A 89 19.59 -0.81 -26.90
N ILE A 90 20.64 -0.92 -27.72
CA ILE A 90 21.81 -1.74 -27.38
C ILE A 90 22.69 -1.13 -26.26
N ASN A 91 22.46 0.12 -25.89
CA ASN A 91 23.20 0.90 -24.91
C ASN A 91 24.70 1.01 -25.29
N PRO A 92 25.11 2.07 -25.99
CA PRO A 92 26.49 2.26 -26.45
C PRO A 92 27.50 2.24 -25.30
N ALA A 93 27.12 2.66 -24.11
CA ALA A 93 27.97 2.67 -22.93
C ALA A 93 28.60 1.30 -22.60
N HIS A 94 27.84 0.21 -22.79
CA HIS A 94 28.33 -1.15 -22.54
C HIS A 94 29.25 -1.69 -23.66
N LEU A 95 29.10 -1.18 -24.86
CA LEU A 95 29.84 -1.67 -26.01
C LEU A 95 31.08 -0.83 -26.33
N TRP A 96 31.07 0.45 -26.01
CA TRP A 96 32.17 1.37 -26.30
C TRP A 96 33.53 0.90 -25.76
N PRO A 97 33.67 0.42 -24.51
CA PRO A 97 34.94 -0.08 -24.00
C PRO A 97 35.47 -1.35 -24.71
N LYS A 98 34.58 -2.08 -25.40
CA LYS A 98 34.93 -3.31 -26.13
C LYS A 98 35.44 -3.04 -27.53
N LEU A 99 35.27 -1.80 -28.03
CA LEU A 99 35.76 -1.42 -29.36
C LEU A 99 37.28 -1.25 -29.34
N ARG A 100 37.90 -1.63 -30.48
CA ARG A 100 39.35 -1.37 -30.68
C ARG A 100 39.62 0.14 -30.71
N PRO A 101 40.73 0.64 -30.15
CA PRO A 101 41.04 2.08 -30.08
C PRO A 101 40.99 2.80 -31.43
N GLN A 102 41.43 2.12 -32.52
CA GLN A 102 41.36 2.68 -33.86
C GLN A 102 39.91 2.85 -34.36
N ALA A 103 39.00 1.94 -33.99
CA ALA A 103 37.59 2.05 -34.31
C ALA A 103 36.92 3.18 -33.52
N GLN A 104 37.25 3.31 -32.23
CA GLN A 104 36.77 4.42 -31.38
C GLN A 104 37.15 5.77 -31.99
N SER A 105 38.43 5.99 -32.32
CA SER A 105 38.92 7.26 -32.89
C SER A 105 38.25 7.59 -34.23
N ARG A 106 38.05 6.60 -35.09
CA ARG A 106 37.32 6.79 -36.37
C ARG A 106 35.87 7.19 -36.15
N LEU A 107 35.18 6.50 -35.25
CA LEU A 107 33.77 6.80 -34.95
C LEU A 107 33.64 8.19 -34.35
N GLN A 108 34.55 8.59 -33.46
CA GLN A 108 34.58 9.94 -32.87
C GLN A 108 34.69 11.02 -33.94
N ALA A 109 35.66 10.91 -34.83
CA ALA A 109 35.86 11.88 -35.89
C ALA A 109 34.69 11.97 -36.90
N HIS A 110 34.12 10.81 -37.28
CA HIS A 110 32.95 10.79 -38.16
C HIS A 110 31.71 11.33 -37.50
N PHE A 111 31.52 11.11 -36.23
CA PHE A 111 30.32 11.56 -35.50
C PHE A 111 30.25 13.08 -35.39
N ILE A 112 31.34 13.77 -35.07
CA ILE A 112 31.38 15.24 -35.06
C ILE A 112 31.02 15.82 -36.43
N LYS A 113 31.64 15.28 -37.51
CA LYS A 113 31.37 15.72 -38.87
C LYS A 113 29.90 15.51 -39.25
N TYR A 114 29.30 14.40 -38.84
CA TYR A 114 27.92 14.09 -39.09
C TYR A 114 26.98 15.06 -38.33
N LEU A 115 27.21 15.34 -37.07
CA LEU A 115 26.38 16.24 -36.27
C LEU A 115 26.25 17.64 -36.90
N THR A 116 27.30 18.15 -37.52
CA THR A 116 27.28 19.45 -38.23
C THR A 116 26.46 19.41 -39.53
N SER A 117 26.26 18.24 -40.13
CA SER A 117 25.55 18.07 -41.39
C SER A 117 24.12 17.55 -41.25
N GLU A 118 23.71 17.04 -40.09
CA GLU A 118 22.38 16.47 -39.91
C GLU A 118 21.29 17.54 -39.90
N THR A 119 20.25 17.31 -40.69
CA THR A 119 19.14 18.25 -40.84
C THR A 119 17.89 17.88 -40.06
N SER A 120 17.78 16.58 -39.67
CA SER A 120 16.62 16.06 -38.96
C SER A 120 16.75 16.24 -37.45
N ILE A 121 15.89 17.06 -36.86
CA ILE A 121 15.85 17.29 -35.41
C ILE A 121 15.51 16.00 -34.65
N GLN A 122 14.67 15.12 -35.23
CA GLN A 122 14.34 13.84 -34.59
C GLN A 122 15.54 12.93 -34.45
N VAL A 123 16.41 12.90 -35.45
CA VAL A 123 17.63 12.13 -35.44
C VAL A 123 18.63 12.74 -34.45
N LEU A 124 18.75 14.06 -34.39
CA LEU A 124 19.61 14.78 -33.43
C LEU A 124 19.18 14.49 -31.98
N ARG A 125 17.89 14.49 -31.69
CA ARG A 125 17.37 14.13 -30.35
C ARG A 125 17.78 12.72 -29.92
N LEU A 126 17.69 11.73 -30.83
CA LEU A 126 18.16 10.37 -30.56
C LEU A 126 19.69 10.29 -30.43
N ALA A 127 20.41 11.05 -31.26
CA ALA A 127 21.86 11.12 -31.23
C ALA A 127 22.40 11.78 -29.94
N SER A 128 21.65 12.70 -29.32
CA SER A 128 22.05 13.32 -28.06
C SER A 128 22.13 12.27 -26.92
N LEU A 129 21.19 11.32 -26.86
CA LEU A 129 21.23 10.22 -25.90
C LEU A 129 22.42 9.28 -26.13
N ILE A 130 22.71 8.95 -27.42
CA ILE A 130 23.87 8.12 -27.78
C ILE A 130 25.16 8.82 -27.34
N LEU A 131 25.25 10.12 -27.60
CA LEU A 131 26.43 10.89 -27.29
C LEU A 131 26.64 11.05 -25.78
N SER A 132 25.59 11.37 -25.03
CA SER A 132 25.68 11.50 -23.57
C SER A 132 26.13 10.21 -22.89
N GLN A 133 25.60 9.05 -23.33
CA GLN A 133 26.01 7.73 -22.86
C GLN A 133 27.49 7.44 -23.21
N THR A 134 27.89 7.78 -24.43
CA THR A 134 29.28 7.57 -24.90
C THR A 134 30.27 8.46 -24.13
N ILE A 135 29.97 9.76 -23.96
CA ILE A 135 30.76 10.68 -23.17
C ILE A 135 30.85 10.18 -21.73
N SER A 136 29.73 9.75 -21.14
CA SER A 136 29.69 9.24 -19.77
C SER A 136 30.68 8.11 -19.54
N VAL A 137 30.78 7.18 -20.46
CA VAL A 137 31.73 6.04 -20.36
C VAL A 137 33.19 6.45 -20.62
N ILE A 138 33.41 7.31 -21.59
CA ILE A 138 34.81 7.79 -21.88
C ILE A 138 35.38 8.53 -20.67
N TYR A 139 34.56 9.31 -19.98
CA TYR A 139 35.00 10.12 -18.82
C TYR A 139 34.78 9.44 -17.46
N GLN A 140 34.14 8.26 -17.38
CA GLN A 140 34.17 7.44 -16.16
C GLN A 140 35.53 6.78 -15.91
N ASN A 141 36.28 6.46 -16.96
CA ASN A 141 37.62 5.86 -16.86
C ASN A 141 38.65 6.92 -16.59
N GLN A 142 39.42 6.77 -15.51
CA GLN A 142 40.48 7.70 -15.10
C GLN A 142 41.73 7.75 -16.04
N ASN A 143 41.72 7.01 -17.13
CA ASN A 143 42.77 7.00 -18.11
C ASN A 143 42.71 8.26 -19.00
N HIS A 144 43.41 9.32 -18.59
CA HIS A 144 43.46 10.64 -19.23
C HIS A 144 43.86 10.64 -20.72
N HIS A 145 44.38 9.56 -21.27
CA HIS A 145 44.83 9.45 -22.67
C HIS A 145 43.75 9.22 -23.71
N GLN A 146 42.49 9.03 -23.30
CA GLN A 146 41.35 8.75 -24.20
C GLN A 146 40.24 9.82 -24.15
N HIS A 147 40.53 11.00 -23.57
CA HIS A 147 39.52 12.04 -23.49
C HIS A 147 39.16 12.58 -24.88
N TRP A 148 37.89 12.74 -25.14
CA TRP A 148 37.37 13.25 -26.42
C TRP A 148 37.14 14.78 -26.33
N LYS A 149 38.25 15.54 -26.30
CA LYS A 149 38.22 17.00 -26.10
C LYS A 149 37.45 17.73 -27.22
N GLU A 150 37.61 17.29 -28.46
CA GLU A 150 36.98 17.91 -29.63
C GLU A 150 35.46 17.90 -29.55
N ILE A 151 34.85 16.89 -28.91
CA ILE A 151 33.40 16.86 -28.73
C ILE A 151 32.94 17.87 -27.68
N LEU A 152 33.73 18.09 -26.62
CA LEU A 152 33.39 19.12 -25.62
C LEU A 152 33.49 20.51 -26.22
N ASP A 153 34.53 20.78 -27.00
CA ASP A 153 34.71 22.05 -27.71
C ASP A 153 33.56 22.26 -28.70
N PHE A 154 33.12 21.21 -29.38
CA PHE A 154 31.92 21.23 -30.25
C PHE A 154 30.64 21.54 -29.45
N LEU A 155 30.40 20.90 -28.32
CA LEU A 155 29.21 21.13 -27.49
C LEU A 155 29.20 22.57 -26.93
N PHE A 156 30.33 23.08 -26.44
CA PHE A 156 30.42 24.45 -25.93
C PHE A 156 30.24 25.52 -27.02
N SER A 157 30.67 25.23 -28.26
CA SER A 157 30.41 26.12 -29.39
C SER A 157 28.94 26.05 -29.86
N SER A 158 28.36 24.84 -29.87
CA SER A 158 26.99 24.59 -30.31
C SER A 158 25.94 25.18 -29.35
N VAL A 159 26.22 25.20 -28.05
CA VAL A 159 25.32 25.78 -27.05
C VAL A 159 25.22 27.31 -27.17
N ASN A 160 26.19 27.95 -27.81
CA ASN A 160 26.18 29.37 -28.16
C ASN A 160 25.79 29.67 -29.62
N SER A 161 25.40 28.67 -30.38
CA SER A 161 25.03 28.81 -31.79
C SER A 161 23.65 29.42 -31.95
N ASN A 162 23.49 30.19 -33.02
CA ASN A 162 22.17 30.65 -33.46
C ASN A 162 21.35 29.54 -34.16
N ASP A 163 21.94 28.36 -34.38
CA ASP A 163 21.20 27.21 -34.88
C ASP A 163 20.46 26.52 -33.76
N GLU A 164 19.15 26.70 -33.66
CA GLU A 164 18.29 26.12 -32.62
C GLU A 164 18.40 24.59 -32.53
N LYS A 165 18.70 23.89 -33.64
CA LYS A 165 18.81 22.42 -33.63
C LYS A 165 20.06 21.99 -32.91
N LEU A 166 21.18 22.64 -33.18
CA LEU A 166 22.45 22.35 -32.51
C LEU A 166 22.42 22.80 -31.04
N LEU A 167 21.76 23.90 -30.76
CA LEU A 167 21.50 24.37 -29.39
C LEU A 167 20.69 23.33 -28.62
N GLU A 168 19.52 22.91 -29.12
CA GLU A 168 18.68 21.91 -28.49
C GLU A 168 19.44 20.60 -28.28
N PHE A 169 20.17 20.13 -29.31
CA PHE A 169 21.00 18.94 -29.24
C PHE A 169 22.02 18.99 -28.09
N SER A 170 22.76 20.09 -28.00
CA SER A 170 23.80 20.24 -26.96
C SER A 170 23.21 20.32 -25.54
N LEU A 171 22.08 21.01 -25.39
CA LEU A 171 21.34 21.09 -24.13
C LEU A 171 20.84 19.70 -23.70
N LEU A 172 20.32 18.89 -24.63
CA LEU A 172 19.90 17.51 -24.34
C LEU A 172 21.06 16.60 -23.94
N VAL A 173 22.26 16.79 -24.55
CA VAL A 173 23.47 16.07 -24.14
C VAL A 173 23.81 16.42 -22.69
N PHE A 174 23.87 17.72 -22.34
CA PHE A 174 24.16 18.17 -20.98
C PHE A 174 23.10 17.68 -19.97
N ALA A 175 21.83 17.67 -20.35
CA ALA A 175 20.74 17.17 -19.52
C ALA A 175 20.85 15.67 -19.20
N SER A 176 21.52 14.89 -20.05
CA SER A 176 21.57 13.42 -19.97
C SER A 176 22.94 12.85 -19.50
N LEU A 177 23.91 13.71 -19.12
CA LEU A 177 25.21 13.25 -18.61
C LEU A 177 25.07 12.52 -17.26
N SER A 178 25.78 11.40 -17.10
CA SER A 178 25.79 10.67 -15.82
C SER A 178 26.52 11.46 -14.71
N GLN A 179 26.16 11.18 -13.46
CA GLN A 179 26.75 11.86 -12.31
C GLN A 179 28.27 11.62 -12.20
N ASP A 180 28.72 10.38 -12.42
CA ASP A 180 30.13 10.02 -12.35
C ASP A 180 30.97 10.73 -13.44
N CYS A 181 30.41 10.87 -14.63
CA CYS A 181 31.03 11.59 -15.73
C CYS A 181 31.21 13.08 -15.39
N ARG A 182 30.22 13.70 -14.76
CA ARG A 182 30.24 15.11 -14.40
C ARG A 182 31.44 15.46 -13.50
N LEU A 183 31.73 14.59 -12.53
CA LEU A 183 32.87 14.76 -11.64
C LEU A 183 34.21 14.79 -12.39
N ASN A 184 34.37 13.89 -13.36
CA ASN A 184 35.59 13.82 -14.17
C ASN A 184 35.69 14.92 -15.24
N LEU A 185 34.57 15.50 -15.64
CA LEU A 185 34.47 16.67 -16.52
C LEU A 185 34.59 18.00 -15.79
N SER A 186 34.67 18.00 -14.44
CA SER A 186 34.58 19.21 -13.61
C SER A 186 35.54 20.32 -14.06
N LYS A 187 36.79 19.99 -14.45
CA LYS A 187 37.76 20.97 -14.94
C LYS A 187 37.23 21.69 -16.20
N TYR A 188 36.77 20.94 -17.20
CA TYR A 188 36.26 21.50 -18.47
C TYR A 188 34.99 22.29 -18.26
N LEU A 189 34.08 21.79 -17.40
CA LEU A 189 32.83 22.46 -17.09
C LEU A 189 33.05 23.75 -16.30
N ASN A 190 33.97 23.76 -15.32
CA ASN A 190 34.33 24.97 -14.57
C ASN A 190 34.91 26.06 -15.47
N ASP A 191 35.77 25.70 -16.45
CA ASP A 191 36.33 26.65 -17.41
C ASP A 191 35.22 27.23 -18.31
N ALA A 192 34.13 26.50 -18.58
CA ALA A 192 33.01 26.89 -19.42
C ALA A 192 31.81 27.48 -18.65
N VAL A 193 31.82 27.58 -17.31
CA VAL A 193 30.67 27.98 -16.46
C VAL A 193 30.01 29.27 -16.96
N LYS A 194 30.76 30.33 -17.25
CA LYS A 194 30.22 31.62 -17.70
C LYS A 194 29.50 31.51 -19.04
N VAL A 195 30.06 30.70 -19.94
CA VAL A 195 29.53 30.47 -21.27
C VAL A 195 28.22 29.66 -21.16
N LEU A 196 28.20 28.60 -20.38
CA LEU A 196 27.01 27.77 -20.13
C LEU A 196 25.94 28.59 -19.43
N HIS A 197 26.28 29.36 -18.41
CA HIS A 197 25.34 30.22 -17.68
C HIS A 197 24.62 31.20 -18.61
N SER A 198 25.37 31.97 -19.42
CA SER A 198 24.76 32.93 -20.35
C SER A 198 23.87 32.26 -21.41
N SER A 199 24.26 31.09 -21.91
CA SER A 199 23.47 30.32 -22.87
C SER A 199 22.21 29.76 -22.26
N PHE A 200 22.29 29.20 -21.03
CA PHE A 200 21.12 28.67 -20.32
C PHE A 200 20.11 29.79 -19.99
N LEU A 201 20.59 30.95 -19.53
CA LEU A 201 19.73 32.13 -19.32
C LEU A 201 19.04 32.56 -20.60
N SER A 202 19.78 32.67 -21.70
CA SER A 202 19.21 33.06 -22.99
C SER A 202 18.19 32.03 -23.48
N SER A 203 18.46 30.76 -23.35
CA SER A 203 17.59 29.66 -23.77
C SER A 203 16.31 29.58 -22.96
N LEU A 204 16.37 29.84 -21.64
CA LEU A 204 15.20 29.84 -20.75
C LEU A 204 14.33 31.10 -20.96
N ALA A 205 14.95 32.29 -21.04
CA ALA A 205 14.25 33.55 -21.00
C ALA A 205 13.78 34.01 -22.39
N ASN A 206 14.57 33.79 -23.45
CA ASN A 206 14.37 34.41 -24.75
C ASN A 206 13.94 33.42 -25.84
N SER A 207 14.02 32.08 -25.62
CA SER A 207 13.64 31.12 -26.63
C SER A 207 12.10 31.07 -26.79
N THR A 208 11.64 31.14 -28.03
CA THR A 208 10.24 30.87 -28.41
C THR A 208 9.99 29.37 -28.68
N ASN A 209 11.05 28.56 -28.68
CA ASN A 209 10.98 27.13 -28.91
C ASN A 209 10.87 26.37 -27.57
N PRO A 210 9.72 25.72 -27.27
CA PRO A 210 9.51 25.03 -25.99
C PRO A 210 10.46 23.84 -25.78
N ASN A 211 10.94 23.20 -26.87
CA ASN A 211 11.90 22.11 -26.75
C ASN A 211 13.25 22.62 -26.23
N VAL A 212 13.70 23.79 -26.69
CA VAL A 212 14.92 24.43 -26.21
C VAL A 212 14.78 24.82 -24.74
N GLN A 213 13.64 25.40 -24.35
CA GLN A 213 13.38 25.72 -22.94
C GLN A 213 13.43 24.49 -22.06
N VAL A 214 12.72 23.40 -22.41
CA VAL A 214 12.70 22.15 -21.64
C VAL A 214 14.08 21.49 -21.59
N ALA A 215 14.82 21.45 -22.71
CA ALA A 215 16.17 20.93 -22.72
C ALA A 215 17.12 21.74 -21.81
N SER A 216 16.92 23.07 -21.77
CA SER A 216 17.67 23.96 -20.84
C SER A 216 17.37 23.64 -19.38
N PHE A 217 16.11 23.36 -19.02
CA PHE A 217 15.76 22.90 -17.67
C PHE A 217 16.56 21.67 -17.27
N GLY A 218 16.54 20.63 -18.10
CA GLY A 218 17.28 19.40 -17.85
C GLY A 218 18.78 19.64 -17.73
N ALA A 219 19.36 20.49 -18.58
CA ALA A 219 20.78 20.84 -18.55
C ALA A 219 21.17 21.60 -17.26
N VAL A 220 20.37 22.61 -16.87
CA VAL A 220 20.59 23.34 -15.62
C VAL A 220 20.52 22.42 -14.42
N VAL A 221 19.47 21.62 -14.29
CA VAL A 221 19.31 20.69 -13.18
C VAL A 221 20.46 19.69 -13.11
N ASN A 222 20.85 19.14 -14.26
CA ASN A 222 21.92 18.15 -14.31
C ASN A 222 23.31 18.71 -14.00
N LEU A 223 23.55 20.00 -14.27
CA LEU A 223 24.84 20.69 -14.03
C LEU A 223 24.79 21.68 -12.87
N ILE A 224 23.76 21.65 -12.05
CA ILE A 224 23.50 22.66 -11.00
C ILE A 224 24.66 22.86 -10.03
N GLN A 225 25.39 21.80 -9.70
CA GLN A 225 26.56 21.84 -8.82
C GLN A 225 27.67 22.80 -9.30
N PHE A 226 27.74 23.10 -10.61
CA PHE A 226 28.70 24.03 -11.18
C PHE A 226 28.25 25.50 -11.10
N PHE A 227 26.96 25.73 -10.76
CA PHE A 227 26.37 27.05 -10.57
C PHE A 227 26.06 27.36 -9.09
N SER A 228 26.81 26.75 -8.18
CA SER A 228 26.60 26.89 -6.72
C SER A 228 26.91 28.32 -6.18
N GLU A 229 27.51 29.20 -6.98
CA GLU A 229 27.61 30.61 -6.62
C GLU A 229 26.20 31.24 -6.56
N PRO A 230 25.82 31.85 -5.39
CA PRO A 230 24.45 32.30 -5.18
C PRO A 230 23.91 33.26 -6.24
N SER A 231 24.75 34.14 -6.80
CA SER A 231 24.34 35.07 -7.85
C SER A 231 23.95 34.36 -9.16
N LEU A 232 24.79 33.43 -9.61
CA LEU A 232 24.55 32.67 -10.84
C LEU A 232 23.32 31.77 -10.70
N PHE A 233 23.20 31.11 -9.56
CA PHE A 233 22.04 30.24 -9.29
C PHE A 233 20.72 31.01 -9.24
N HIS A 234 20.70 32.17 -8.59
CA HIS A 234 19.51 33.02 -8.51
C HIS A 234 18.99 33.44 -9.89
N GLU A 235 19.88 33.88 -10.78
CA GLU A 235 19.50 34.27 -12.14
C GLU A 235 18.89 33.09 -12.92
N LEU A 236 19.50 31.90 -12.82
CA LEU A 236 18.99 30.69 -13.47
C LEU A 236 17.63 30.27 -12.92
N LEU A 237 17.46 30.22 -11.59
CA LEU A 237 16.21 29.82 -10.95
C LEU A 237 15.08 30.77 -11.35
N ARG A 238 15.34 32.09 -11.34
CA ARG A 238 14.35 33.08 -11.78
C ARG A 238 13.96 32.88 -13.26
N ALA A 239 14.92 32.62 -14.13
CA ALA A 239 14.65 32.34 -15.53
C ALA A 239 13.85 31.04 -15.72
N MET A 240 14.15 30.00 -14.92
CA MET A 240 13.38 28.75 -14.92
C MET A 240 11.93 28.99 -14.50
N MET A 241 11.67 29.73 -13.44
CA MET A 241 10.30 30.01 -12.99
C MET A 241 9.52 30.80 -14.05
N VAL A 242 10.12 31.83 -14.68
CA VAL A 242 9.50 32.57 -15.80
C VAL A 242 9.18 31.64 -16.97
N ALA A 243 10.10 30.75 -17.34
CA ALA A 243 9.89 29.78 -18.42
C ALA A 243 8.76 28.78 -18.08
N VAL A 244 8.62 28.32 -16.84
CA VAL A 244 7.49 27.48 -16.39
C VAL A 244 6.15 28.18 -16.66
N PHE A 245 6.01 29.42 -16.24
CA PHE A 245 4.76 30.19 -16.50
C PHE A 245 4.50 30.42 -18.00
N SER A 246 5.55 30.63 -18.79
CA SER A 246 5.44 30.73 -20.25
C SER A 246 4.95 29.42 -20.88
N LEU A 247 5.52 28.28 -20.45
CA LEU A 247 5.13 26.93 -20.91
C LEU A 247 3.68 26.57 -20.50
N LEU A 248 3.24 27.06 -19.34
CA LEU A 248 1.89 26.78 -18.83
C LEU A 248 0.81 27.43 -19.73
N HIS A 249 1.05 28.64 -20.24
CA HIS A 249 0.05 29.45 -20.96
C HIS A 249 0.16 29.38 -22.48
N GLY A 250 1.31 28.99 -23.03
CA GLY A 250 1.62 29.14 -24.45
C GLY A 250 1.69 27.86 -25.29
N TYR A 251 1.82 26.69 -24.69
CA TYR A 251 2.21 25.49 -25.42
C TYR A 251 1.44 24.23 -24.99
N GLU A 252 1.77 23.07 -25.60
CA GLU A 252 1.23 21.76 -25.22
C GLU A 252 1.60 21.42 -23.77
N LYS A 253 0.67 20.78 -23.05
CA LYS A 253 0.82 20.41 -21.64
C LYS A 253 2.05 19.52 -21.34
N SER A 254 2.51 18.75 -22.33
CA SER A 254 3.69 17.90 -22.22
C SER A 254 4.97 18.65 -21.86
N TYR A 255 5.14 19.86 -22.40
CA TYR A 255 6.33 20.68 -22.12
C TYR A 255 6.36 21.17 -20.67
N PHE A 256 5.20 21.65 -20.18
CA PHE A 256 5.07 22.05 -18.79
C PHE A 256 5.36 20.88 -17.86
N LYS A 257 4.77 19.70 -18.13
CA LYS A 257 4.98 18.48 -17.33
C LYS A 257 6.47 18.13 -17.25
N THR A 258 7.18 18.16 -18.35
CA THR A 258 8.61 17.83 -18.39
C THR A 258 9.45 18.86 -17.61
N ALA A 259 9.24 20.17 -17.83
CA ALA A 259 9.96 21.21 -17.14
C ALA A 259 9.71 21.18 -15.61
N PHE A 260 8.46 20.95 -15.22
CA PHE A 260 8.09 20.86 -13.80
C PHE A 260 8.67 19.62 -13.13
N GLY A 261 8.71 18.50 -13.85
CA GLY A 261 9.39 17.28 -13.40
C GLY A 261 10.89 17.49 -13.14
N GLU A 262 11.55 18.32 -13.97
CA GLU A 262 12.95 18.71 -13.72
C GLU A 262 13.09 19.59 -12.47
N LEU A 263 12.15 20.49 -12.16
CA LEU A 263 12.13 21.25 -10.90
C LEU A 263 11.99 20.34 -9.67
N ILE A 264 11.12 19.33 -9.73
CA ILE A 264 10.98 18.35 -8.65
C ILE A 264 12.29 17.59 -8.41
N LYS A 265 12.99 17.20 -9.49
CA LYS A 265 14.33 16.60 -9.38
C LYS A 265 15.33 17.54 -8.73
N LEU A 266 15.29 18.85 -9.09
CA LEU A 266 16.18 19.85 -8.52
C LEU A 266 15.97 20.01 -7.02
N VAL A 267 14.72 20.06 -6.57
CA VAL A 267 14.36 20.12 -5.14
C VAL A 267 14.96 18.93 -4.38
N SER A 268 14.88 17.73 -4.96
CA SER A 268 15.39 16.51 -4.33
C SER A 268 16.91 16.41 -4.37
N ALA A 269 17.56 16.98 -5.41
CA ALA A 269 19.01 16.86 -5.61
C ALA A 269 19.81 17.85 -4.78
N GLU A 270 19.38 19.12 -4.71
CA GLU A 270 20.12 20.23 -4.12
C GLU A 270 19.24 21.15 -3.25
N PRO A 271 18.62 20.62 -2.20
CA PRO A 271 17.71 21.38 -1.34
C PRO A 271 18.39 22.57 -0.67
N GLY A 272 19.70 22.45 -0.36
CA GLY A 272 20.46 23.51 0.27
C GLY A 272 20.56 24.80 -0.55
N LEU A 273 20.68 24.68 -1.88
CA LEU A 273 20.71 25.83 -2.80
C LEU A 273 19.33 26.50 -2.94
N LEU A 274 18.27 25.72 -2.85
CA LEU A 274 16.89 26.20 -3.00
C LEU A 274 16.32 26.83 -1.73
N LYS A 275 16.90 26.54 -0.55
CA LYS A 275 16.37 26.98 0.74
C LYS A 275 15.95 28.45 0.81
N PRO A 276 16.67 29.45 0.25
CA PRO A 276 16.24 30.85 0.28
C PRO A 276 15.00 31.15 -0.58
N TYR A 277 14.66 30.29 -1.54
CA TYR A 277 13.61 30.49 -2.54
C TYR A 277 12.38 29.59 -2.35
N MET A 278 12.47 28.62 -1.45
CA MET A 278 11.42 27.60 -1.27
C MET A 278 10.07 28.20 -0.89
N SER A 279 10.05 29.25 -0.09
CA SER A 279 8.81 29.91 0.30
C SER A 279 8.07 30.51 -0.92
N ASP A 280 8.79 31.14 -1.82
CA ASP A 280 8.24 31.70 -3.05
C ASP A 280 7.79 30.58 -3.99
N MET A 281 8.59 29.50 -4.11
CA MET A 281 8.23 28.34 -4.91
C MET A 281 6.96 27.63 -4.41
N VAL A 282 6.73 27.56 -3.08
CA VAL A 282 5.48 27.06 -2.51
C VAL A 282 4.31 27.93 -2.91
N LEU A 283 4.44 29.27 -2.83
CA LEU A 283 3.39 30.20 -3.20
C LEU A 283 3.05 30.15 -4.69
N ASP A 284 4.06 30.09 -5.56
CA ASP A 284 3.90 29.97 -7.02
C ASP A 284 3.22 28.62 -7.38
N SER A 285 3.66 27.52 -6.75
CA SER A 285 3.06 26.21 -6.95
C SER A 285 1.60 26.16 -6.49
N LEU A 286 1.28 26.79 -5.35
CA LEU A 286 -0.10 26.92 -4.87
C LEU A 286 -0.96 27.72 -5.85
N GLN A 287 -0.43 28.81 -6.41
CA GLN A 287 -1.15 29.61 -7.40
C GLN A 287 -1.55 28.77 -8.62
N ILE A 288 -0.66 27.88 -9.09
CA ILE A 288 -0.96 26.97 -10.20
C ILE A 288 -1.96 25.90 -9.76
N ALA A 289 -1.77 25.30 -8.58
CA ALA A 289 -2.62 24.22 -8.06
C ALA A 289 -4.07 24.69 -7.78
N GLU A 290 -4.26 25.93 -7.43
CA GLU A 290 -5.56 26.55 -7.19
C GLU A 290 -6.27 27.04 -8.46
N ASN A 291 -5.55 27.19 -9.59
CA ASN A 291 -6.07 27.74 -10.82
C ASN A 291 -7.02 26.76 -11.52
N ASN A 292 -8.31 27.10 -11.56
CA ASN A 292 -9.33 26.30 -12.24
C ASN A 292 -9.24 26.35 -13.78
N GLY A 293 -8.45 27.26 -14.35
CA GLY A 293 -8.25 27.40 -15.80
C GLY A 293 -7.26 26.36 -16.37
N VAL A 294 -6.54 25.63 -15.54
CA VAL A 294 -5.60 24.60 -15.97
C VAL A 294 -6.14 23.19 -15.69
N SER A 295 -5.57 22.19 -16.37
CA SER A 295 -6.01 20.79 -16.19
C SER A 295 -5.69 20.25 -14.81
N ASP A 296 -6.46 19.24 -14.38
CA ASP A 296 -6.27 18.58 -13.08
C ASP A 296 -4.87 17.96 -12.96
N GLU A 297 -4.35 17.37 -14.02
CA GLU A 297 -2.98 16.84 -14.07
C GLU A 297 -1.93 17.93 -13.81
N THR A 298 -2.12 19.11 -14.41
CA THR A 298 -1.22 20.26 -14.19
C THR A 298 -1.28 20.75 -12.75
N ARG A 299 -2.49 20.84 -12.16
CA ARG A 299 -2.66 21.23 -10.75
C ARG A 299 -2.02 20.25 -9.81
N ARG A 300 -2.20 18.94 -10.06
CA ARG A 300 -1.60 17.86 -9.29
C ARG A 300 -0.07 17.94 -9.32
N LEU A 301 0.50 18.08 -10.51
CA LEU A 301 1.95 18.17 -10.67
C LEU A 301 2.54 19.39 -9.94
N ALA A 302 1.86 20.54 -10.00
CA ALA A 302 2.29 21.71 -9.24
C ALA A 302 2.28 21.46 -7.72
N PHE A 303 1.30 20.68 -7.23
CA PHE A 303 1.24 20.34 -5.82
C PHE A 303 2.26 19.25 -5.44
N GLU A 304 2.64 18.36 -6.35
CA GLU A 304 3.74 17.38 -6.16
C GLU A 304 5.07 18.06 -5.82
N LEU A 305 5.37 19.22 -6.40
CA LEU A 305 6.56 19.99 -6.05
C LEU A 305 6.56 20.41 -4.57
N VAL A 306 5.40 20.86 -4.07
CA VAL A 306 5.24 21.19 -2.65
C VAL A 306 5.42 19.93 -1.79
N MET A 307 4.83 18.81 -2.22
CA MET A 307 4.97 17.54 -1.50
C MET A 307 6.42 17.03 -1.49
N ALA A 308 7.17 17.22 -2.55
CA ALA A 308 8.60 16.90 -2.57
C ALA A 308 9.39 17.73 -1.54
N MET A 309 9.02 19.01 -1.34
CA MET A 309 9.63 19.85 -0.31
C MET A 309 9.30 19.36 1.11
N THR A 310 8.10 18.83 1.36
CA THR A 310 7.71 18.32 2.69
C THR A 310 8.48 17.05 3.11
N GLU A 311 9.14 16.38 2.18
CA GLU A 311 9.93 15.16 2.44
C GLU A 311 11.39 15.47 2.83
N LEU A 312 11.81 16.73 2.71
CA LEU A 312 13.19 17.14 2.91
C LEU A 312 13.39 17.78 4.28
N LYS A 313 14.29 17.23 5.09
CA LYS A 313 14.64 17.77 6.41
C LYS A 313 15.12 19.21 6.37
N GLU A 314 15.80 19.58 5.28
CA GLU A 314 16.28 20.94 5.04
C GLU A 314 15.13 21.95 4.93
N CYS A 315 13.93 21.48 4.59
CA CYS A 315 12.72 22.29 4.42
C CYS A 315 11.86 22.36 5.69
N ASP A 316 12.06 21.49 6.68
CA ASP A 316 11.23 21.40 7.88
C ASP A 316 11.03 22.76 8.57
N GLN A 317 12.12 23.47 8.83
CA GLN A 317 12.06 24.77 9.50
C GLN A 317 11.34 25.82 8.65
N MET A 318 11.49 25.79 7.34
CA MET A 318 10.79 26.70 6.43
C MET A 318 9.28 26.38 6.41
N MET A 319 8.92 25.10 6.29
CA MET A 319 7.52 24.67 6.31
C MET A 319 6.83 25.04 7.62
N MET A 320 7.48 24.84 8.77
CA MET A 320 6.95 25.24 10.08
C MET A 320 6.71 26.74 10.20
N ASN A 321 7.53 27.57 9.54
CA ASN A 321 7.45 29.02 9.57
C ASN A 321 6.51 29.63 8.51
N LEU A 322 5.86 28.84 7.67
CA LEU A 322 4.90 29.34 6.70
C LEU A 322 3.74 30.09 7.42
N PRO A 323 3.28 31.23 6.83
CA PRO A 323 2.11 31.95 7.35
C PRO A 323 0.89 31.02 7.48
N TYR A 324 0.06 31.26 8.50
CA TYR A 324 -1.15 30.46 8.76
C TYR A 324 -2.05 30.34 7.52
N GLU A 325 -2.28 31.46 6.81
CA GLU A 325 -3.09 31.49 5.59
C GLU A 325 -2.51 30.59 4.48
N THR A 326 -1.18 30.52 4.36
CA THR A 326 -0.53 29.62 3.39
C THR A 326 -0.75 28.15 3.78
N VAL A 327 -0.67 27.83 5.08
CA VAL A 327 -0.94 26.47 5.54
C VAL A 327 -2.39 26.07 5.32
N VAL A 328 -3.35 26.98 5.57
CA VAL A 328 -4.77 26.75 5.22
C VAL A 328 -4.94 26.41 3.73
N ARG A 329 -4.30 27.18 2.84
CA ARG A 329 -4.34 26.93 1.39
C ARG A 329 -3.73 25.56 1.03
N LEU A 330 -2.63 25.16 1.68
CA LEU A 330 -2.01 23.84 1.48
C LEU A 330 -2.97 22.70 1.81
N PHE A 331 -3.79 22.82 2.83
CA PHE A 331 -4.81 21.80 3.17
C PHE A 331 -6.04 21.86 2.24
N ILE A 332 -6.42 23.03 1.75
CA ILE A 332 -7.57 23.19 0.83
C ILE A 332 -7.34 22.45 -0.49
N VAL A 333 -6.13 22.48 -1.08
CA VAL A 333 -5.85 21.87 -2.38
C VAL A 333 -6.13 20.36 -2.40
N PRO A 334 -5.57 19.52 -1.50
CA PRO A 334 -5.87 18.11 -1.51
C PRO A 334 -7.32 17.79 -1.13
N VAL A 335 -7.94 18.55 -0.22
CA VAL A 335 -9.37 18.36 0.09
C VAL A 335 -10.24 18.67 -1.12
N LYS A 336 -9.94 19.72 -1.89
CA LYS A 336 -10.61 20.03 -3.14
C LYS A 336 -10.42 18.91 -4.19
N THR A 337 -9.25 18.30 -4.22
CA THR A 337 -8.99 17.11 -5.06
C THR A 337 -9.91 15.95 -4.69
N LEU A 338 -10.11 15.69 -3.39
CA LEU A 338 -11.07 14.68 -2.92
C LEU A 338 -12.50 14.99 -3.38
N VAL A 339 -12.93 16.25 -3.26
CA VAL A 339 -14.27 16.70 -3.69
C VAL A 339 -14.50 16.44 -5.18
N LEU A 340 -13.51 16.71 -6.01
CA LEU A 340 -13.62 16.56 -7.46
C LEU A 340 -13.57 15.10 -7.93
N SER A 341 -12.86 14.23 -7.23
CA SER A 341 -12.61 12.84 -7.65
C SER A 341 -13.48 11.81 -6.95
N VAL A 342 -14.32 12.20 -6.00
CA VAL A 342 -15.12 11.25 -5.19
C VAL A 342 -16.12 10.44 -6.01
N GLU A 343 -16.73 11.01 -7.05
CA GLU A 343 -17.66 10.27 -7.92
C GLU A 343 -16.93 9.21 -8.74
N ASP A 344 -15.78 9.55 -9.32
CA ASP A 344 -14.96 8.63 -10.11
C ASP A 344 -14.50 7.44 -9.25
N LYS A 345 -14.18 7.69 -7.97
CA LYS A 345 -13.85 6.63 -7.01
C LYS A 345 -14.99 5.63 -6.86
N PHE A 346 -16.20 6.10 -6.60
CA PHE A 346 -17.35 5.21 -6.40
C PHE A 346 -17.77 4.49 -7.68
N ASP A 347 -17.68 5.13 -8.83
CA ASP A 347 -17.92 4.50 -10.14
C ASP A 347 -16.92 3.36 -10.42
N LYS A 348 -15.65 3.51 -10.05
CA LYS A 348 -14.64 2.46 -10.15
C LYS A 348 -14.94 1.28 -9.20
N GLU A 349 -15.32 1.56 -7.94
CA GLU A 349 -15.69 0.54 -6.96
C GLU A 349 -16.92 -0.28 -7.38
N GLU A 350 -17.91 0.32 -8.04
CA GLU A 350 -19.07 -0.39 -8.56
C GLU A 350 -18.73 -1.28 -9.76
N LYS A 351 -17.90 -0.81 -10.68
CA LYS A 351 -17.44 -1.57 -11.86
C LYS A 351 -16.50 -2.73 -11.49
N GLY A 352 -15.66 -2.58 -10.46
CA GLY A 352 -14.76 -3.62 -9.97
C GLY A 352 -15.48 -4.81 -9.32
N LYS A 353 -16.69 -4.63 -8.80
CA LYS A 353 -17.50 -5.71 -8.18
C LYS A 353 -18.24 -6.59 -9.19
N GLY A 354 -18.22 -6.26 -10.48
CA GLY A 354 -18.89 -7.01 -11.55
C GLY A 354 -18.06 -8.07 -12.27
N VAL A 355 -16.78 -8.23 -11.91
CA VAL A 355 -15.87 -9.20 -12.55
C VAL A 355 -15.36 -10.19 -11.51
N THR A 356 -16.19 -11.16 -11.16
CA THR A 356 -15.76 -12.42 -10.57
C THR A 356 -15.67 -13.44 -11.69
N ASP A 357 -14.49 -13.84 -11.99
CA ASP A 357 -13.95 -15.06 -12.61
C ASP A 357 -12.97 -14.75 -13.75
N GLY A 358 -11.69 -14.90 -13.47
CA GLY A 358 -10.63 -14.90 -14.47
C GLY A 358 -9.35 -14.24 -13.98
N GLU A 359 -8.39 -15.08 -13.62
CA GLU A 359 -7.00 -14.75 -13.32
C GLU A 359 -6.39 -13.76 -14.33
N ASN A 360 -6.43 -12.50 -14.01
CA ASN A 360 -5.55 -11.44 -14.50
C ASN A 360 -5.88 -10.17 -13.71
N GLU A 361 -5.42 -10.11 -12.47
CA GLU A 361 -5.25 -8.84 -11.79
C GLU A 361 -4.24 -8.02 -12.61
N LYS A 362 -4.75 -7.14 -13.47
CA LYS A 362 -3.98 -5.96 -13.83
C LYS A 362 -3.82 -5.19 -12.52
N VAL A 363 -2.61 -5.22 -11.98
CA VAL A 363 -2.14 -4.23 -11.02
C VAL A 363 -2.37 -2.88 -11.71
N VAL A 364 -3.46 -2.22 -11.36
CA VAL A 364 -3.66 -0.80 -11.66
C VAL A 364 -2.64 -0.14 -10.76
N ASP A 365 -1.66 0.54 -11.34
CA ASP A 365 -0.70 1.33 -10.59
C ASP A 365 -1.50 2.28 -9.69
N ASP A 366 -1.38 2.11 -8.37
CA ASP A 366 -2.04 2.93 -7.34
C ASP A 366 -1.69 4.43 -7.46
N ASP A 367 -0.66 4.76 -8.22
CA ASP A 367 -0.20 6.13 -8.45
C ASP A 367 -1.12 6.97 -9.37
N ASP A 368 -2.05 6.33 -10.11
CA ASP A 368 -2.98 7.03 -11.00
C ASP A 368 -4.34 7.37 -10.36
N ASP A 369 -4.59 6.98 -9.10
CA ASP A 369 -5.84 7.33 -8.42
C ASP A 369 -5.76 8.73 -7.80
N VAL A 370 -6.51 9.66 -8.43
CA VAL A 370 -6.57 11.08 -8.02
C VAL A 370 -7.09 11.24 -6.59
N TYR A 371 -8.01 10.36 -6.15
CA TYR A 371 -8.56 10.41 -4.80
C TYR A 371 -7.50 10.01 -3.76
N GLU A 372 -6.78 8.91 -4.02
CA GLU A 372 -5.69 8.46 -3.14
C GLU A 372 -4.52 9.45 -3.10
N PHE A 373 -4.23 10.14 -4.21
CA PHE A 373 -3.27 11.25 -4.22
C PHE A 373 -3.66 12.34 -3.19
N GLY A 374 -4.94 12.74 -3.16
CA GLY A 374 -5.43 13.70 -2.17
C GLY A 374 -5.20 13.23 -0.72
N ILE A 375 -5.48 11.96 -0.43
CA ILE A 375 -5.23 11.36 0.90
C ILE A 375 -3.73 11.33 1.23
N LYS A 376 -2.88 10.90 0.30
CA LYS A 376 -1.40 10.87 0.48
C LYS A 376 -0.87 12.26 0.82
N CYS A 377 -1.35 13.29 0.11
CA CYS A 377 -0.96 14.69 0.38
C CYS A 377 -1.38 15.14 1.78
N LEU A 378 -2.63 14.88 2.20
CA LEU A 378 -3.10 15.23 3.54
C LEU A 378 -2.27 14.58 4.64
N LYS A 379 -1.95 13.29 4.51
CA LYS A 379 -1.09 12.58 5.47
C LYS A 379 0.28 13.23 5.59
N LYS A 380 0.92 13.55 4.46
CA LYS A 380 2.23 14.22 4.47
C LYS A 380 2.17 15.59 5.13
N LEU A 381 1.14 16.38 4.84
CA LEU A 381 0.96 17.69 5.47
C LEU A 381 0.76 17.59 6.99
N CYS A 382 0.01 16.59 7.47
CA CYS A 382 -0.16 16.38 8.90
C CYS A 382 1.16 16.14 9.64
N VAL A 383 2.11 15.44 9.00
CA VAL A 383 3.42 15.13 9.60
C VAL A 383 4.42 16.29 9.45
N SER A 384 4.22 17.18 8.44
CA SER A 384 5.17 18.25 8.11
C SER A 384 4.99 19.52 8.93
N PHE A 385 3.92 19.64 9.71
CA PHE A 385 3.63 20.79 10.55
C PHE A 385 3.50 20.40 12.02
N GLU A 386 3.58 21.40 12.92
CA GLU A 386 3.29 21.21 14.34
C GLU A 386 1.83 20.73 14.49
N GLU A 387 1.63 19.67 15.26
CA GLU A 387 0.33 18.99 15.44
C GLU A 387 -0.79 19.97 15.81
N ARG A 388 -0.53 20.90 16.74
CA ARG A 388 -1.51 21.90 17.13
C ARG A 388 -1.92 22.82 15.98
N LYS A 389 -0.96 23.26 15.15
CA LYS A 389 -1.23 24.10 13.98
C LYS A 389 -2.10 23.36 12.98
N VAL A 390 -1.85 22.06 12.78
CA VAL A 390 -2.66 21.20 11.91
C VAL A 390 -4.10 21.10 12.45
N VAL A 391 -4.27 20.84 13.75
CA VAL A 391 -5.60 20.76 14.37
C VAL A 391 -6.36 22.06 14.21
N ASP A 392 -5.73 23.21 14.47
CA ASP A 392 -6.38 24.53 14.36
C ASP A 392 -6.85 24.81 12.92
N VAL A 393 -5.98 24.56 11.92
CA VAL A 393 -6.30 24.72 10.48
C VAL A 393 -7.44 23.78 10.06
N CYS A 394 -7.33 22.51 10.42
CA CYS A 394 -8.32 21.52 10.02
C CYS A 394 -9.67 21.73 10.73
N TYR A 395 -9.65 22.18 11.99
CA TYR A 395 -10.86 22.57 12.70
C TYR A 395 -11.60 23.71 11.98
N GLU A 396 -10.87 24.76 11.59
CA GLU A 396 -11.44 25.86 10.85
C GLU A 396 -12.09 25.39 9.53
N LEU A 397 -11.38 24.56 8.76
CA LEU A 397 -11.88 24.00 7.51
C LEU A 397 -13.13 23.14 7.73
N LEU A 398 -13.08 22.20 8.67
CA LEU A 398 -14.18 21.29 8.97
C LEU A 398 -15.43 22.04 9.40
N MET A 399 -15.31 23.00 10.32
CA MET A 399 -16.44 23.71 10.91
C MET A 399 -17.05 24.77 10.00
N LYS A 400 -16.20 25.51 9.24
CA LYS A 400 -16.69 26.62 8.42
C LYS A 400 -17.08 26.21 7.01
N HIS A 401 -16.44 25.16 6.45
CA HIS A 401 -16.55 24.92 5.01
C HIS A 401 -17.09 23.54 4.64
N TYR A 402 -16.75 22.48 5.39
CA TYR A 402 -16.98 21.12 4.91
C TYR A 402 -18.16 20.41 5.55
N LEU A 403 -18.19 20.23 6.88
CA LEU A 403 -19.16 19.32 7.53
C LEU A 403 -20.62 19.80 7.48
N ASP A 404 -20.88 21.08 7.31
CA ASP A 404 -22.23 21.65 7.17
C ASP A 404 -22.56 22.11 5.73
N SER A 405 -21.70 21.81 4.76
CA SER A 405 -21.93 22.20 3.36
C SER A 405 -23.23 21.59 2.82
N ALA A 406 -23.92 22.34 1.93
CA ALA A 406 -25.09 21.79 1.20
C ALA A 406 -24.70 20.69 0.23
N ASP A 407 -23.46 20.73 -0.31
CA ASP A 407 -22.92 19.72 -1.22
C ASP A 407 -22.44 18.48 -0.43
N TRP A 408 -22.96 17.31 -0.76
CA TRP A 408 -22.57 16.05 -0.14
C TRP A 408 -21.10 15.69 -0.37
N LYS A 409 -20.51 16.08 -1.53
CA LYS A 409 -19.10 15.84 -1.84
C LYS A 409 -18.19 16.57 -0.86
N MET A 410 -18.55 17.81 -0.53
CA MET A 410 -17.84 18.61 0.47
C MET A 410 -17.94 17.96 1.84
N ARG A 411 -19.14 17.49 2.26
CA ARG A 411 -19.30 16.81 3.54
C ARG A 411 -18.51 15.50 3.60
N HIS A 412 -18.52 14.71 2.52
CA HIS A 412 -17.73 13.49 2.41
C HIS A 412 -16.22 13.77 2.52
N ALA A 413 -15.71 14.77 1.78
CA ALA A 413 -14.31 15.19 1.85
C ALA A 413 -13.93 15.68 3.25
N GLY A 414 -14.85 16.36 3.95
CA GLY A 414 -14.67 16.75 5.35
C GLY A 414 -14.51 15.56 6.29
N ILE A 415 -15.32 14.50 6.14
CA ILE A 415 -15.16 13.27 6.92
C ILE A 415 -13.82 12.60 6.59
N THR A 416 -13.43 12.58 5.32
CA THR A 416 -12.13 12.01 4.91
C THR A 416 -10.96 12.80 5.52
N LEU A 417 -11.01 14.13 5.50
CA LEU A 417 -10.04 14.99 6.18
C LEU A 417 -9.97 14.65 7.68
N LEU A 418 -11.12 14.61 8.36
CA LEU A 418 -11.20 14.25 9.77
C LEU A 418 -10.61 12.87 10.06
N THR A 419 -10.88 11.91 9.17
CA THR A 419 -10.33 10.55 9.27
C THR A 419 -8.81 10.52 9.19
N VAL A 420 -8.23 11.28 8.28
CA VAL A 420 -6.76 11.38 8.12
C VAL A 420 -6.15 12.03 9.36
N ILE A 421 -6.67 13.17 9.79
CA ILE A 421 -6.15 13.89 10.97
C ILE A 421 -6.23 13.00 12.22
N ALA A 422 -7.38 12.36 12.43
CA ALA A 422 -7.58 11.50 13.58
C ALA A 422 -6.62 10.30 13.60
N LYS A 423 -6.13 9.84 12.45
CA LYS A 423 -5.10 8.79 12.37
C LYS A 423 -3.69 9.29 12.68
N GLU A 424 -3.34 10.47 12.15
CA GLU A 424 -1.96 10.96 12.18
C GLU A 424 -1.64 11.73 13.49
N ILE A 425 -2.63 12.44 14.06
CA ILE A 425 -2.44 13.35 15.20
C ILE A 425 -3.54 13.24 16.26
N SER A 426 -4.01 12.02 16.55
CA SER A 426 -5.17 11.80 17.44
C SER A 426 -4.96 12.29 18.87
N ASP A 427 -3.75 12.27 19.40
CA ASP A 427 -3.45 12.63 20.79
C ASP A 427 -3.68 14.12 21.03
N GLU A 428 -3.21 14.99 20.13
CA GLU A 428 -3.44 16.43 20.24
C GLU A 428 -4.94 16.79 20.08
N MET A 429 -5.67 16.08 19.20
CA MET A 429 -7.12 16.26 19.06
C MET A 429 -7.89 15.96 20.36
N VAL A 430 -7.45 14.96 21.13
CA VAL A 430 -8.08 14.57 22.41
C VAL A 430 -7.84 15.63 23.49
N LEU A 431 -6.67 16.27 23.48
CA LEU A 431 -6.33 17.33 24.44
C LEU A 431 -7.18 18.60 24.28
N MET A 432 -7.81 18.78 23.14
CA MET A 432 -8.70 19.92 22.85
C MET A 432 -10.17 19.55 23.14
N GLU A 433 -10.59 19.59 24.42
CA GLU A 433 -11.95 19.17 24.85
C GLU A 433 -13.10 19.84 24.07
N ASN A 434 -12.99 21.14 23.77
CA ASN A 434 -14.02 21.86 22.99
C ASN A 434 -14.12 21.33 21.57
N PHE A 435 -12.98 21.02 20.93
CA PHE A 435 -12.92 20.43 19.61
C PHE A 435 -13.66 19.09 19.57
N LEU A 436 -13.37 18.19 20.51
CA LEU A 436 -13.96 16.86 20.55
C LEU A 436 -15.50 16.92 20.66
N GLY A 437 -16.05 17.78 21.51
CA GLY A 437 -17.50 17.90 21.70
C GLY A 437 -18.25 18.41 20.45
N GLU A 438 -17.67 19.40 19.77
CA GLU A 438 -18.25 19.94 18.54
C GLU A 438 -18.17 18.95 17.38
N ILE A 439 -17.02 18.31 17.18
CA ILE A 439 -16.85 17.28 16.16
C ILE A 439 -17.78 16.10 16.38
N VAL A 440 -17.91 15.59 17.60
CA VAL A 440 -18.87 14.52 17.93
C VAL A 440 -20.29 14.93 17.56
N THR A 441 -20.68 16.18 17.82
CA THR A 441 -22.01 16.67 17.45
C THR A 441 -22.21 16.68 15.93
N LYS A 442 -21.18 17.05 15.15
CA LYS A 442 -21.21 17.01 13.69
C LYS A 442 -21.27 15.58 13.16
N ILE A 443 -20.44 14.67 13.68
CA ILE A 443 -20.45 13.25 13.29
C ILE A 443 -21.83 12.63 13.50
N LEU A 444 -22.46 12.86 14.66
CA LEU A 444 -23.79 12.35 14.96
C LEU A 444 -24.87 12.89 14.01
N LYS A 445 -24.73 14.13 13.53
CA LYS A 445 -25.61 14.69 12.49
C LYS A 445 -25.38 14.00 11.14
N LEU A 446 -24.13 13.70 10.78
CA LEU A 446 -23.77 13.03 9.53
C LEU A 446 -24.20 11.56 9.46
N PHE A 447 -24.46 10.91 10.59
CA PHE A 447 -25.10 9.58 10.62
C PHE A 447 -26.51 9.57 10.03
N GLN A 448 -27.17 10.73 9.99
CA GLN A 448 -28.49 10.93 9.41
C GLN A 448 -28.45 11.74 8.11
N ASP A 449 -27.27 11.83 7.48
CA ASP A 449 -27.11 12.58 6.24
C ASP A 449 -28.04 12.05 5.13
N SER A 450 -28.51 12.94 4.27
CA SER A 450 -29.34 12.58 3.13
C SER A 450 -28.62 11.67 2.12
N HIS A 451 -27.27 11.81 2.01
CA HIS A 451 -26.48 11.07 1.04
C HIS A 451 -25.85 9.81 1.65
N VAL A 452 -26.02 8.66 0.97
CA VAL A 452 -25.57 7.33 1.43
C VAL A 452 -24.06 7.30 1.70
N GLN A 453 -23.25 7.87 0.79
CA GLN A 453 -21.79 7.82 0.91
C GLN A 453 -21.28 8.62 2.10
N VAL A 454 -21.96 9.71 2.47
CA VAL A 454 -21.62 10.51 3.66
C VAL A 454 -21.91 9.69 4.93
N ARG A 455 -23.07 9.01 5.00
CA ARG A 455 -23.38 8.13 6.12
C ARG A 455 -22.38 7.00 6.26
N LEU A 456 -22.04 6.32 5.15
CA LEU A 456 -21.01 5.26 5.14
C LEU A 456 -19.68 5.75 5.67
N ALA A 457 -19.17 6.87 5.16
CA ALA A 457 -17.89 7.44 5.61
C ALA A 457 -17.91 7.79 7.10
N ALA A 458 -19.02 8.34 7.60
CA ALA A 458 -19.15 8.70 9.02
C ALA A 458 -19.15 7.47 9.94
N PHE A 459 -19.79 6.36 9.54
CA PHE A 459 -19.74 5.11 10.30
C PHE A 459 -18.38 4.41 10.18
N THR A 460 -17.73 4.47 9.03
CA THR A 460 -16.37 3.91 8.83
C THR A 460 -15.34 4.59 9.74
N LEU A 461 -15.45 5.91 9.95
CA LEU A 461 -14.60 6.63 10.90
C LEU A 461 -14.69 6.03 12.31
N MET A 462 -15.88 5.60 12.75
CA MET A 462 -16.08 5.04 14.09
C MET A 462 -15.53 3.62 14.29
N GLU A 463 -15.11 2.93 13.24
CA GLU A 463 -14.46 1.62 13.31
C GLU A 463 -12.94 1.71 13.50
N MET A 464 -12.38 2.89 13.53
CA MET A 464 -10.93 3.05 13.62
C MET A 464 -10.42 2.93 15.05
N PRO A 465 -9.36 2.13 15.29
CA PRO A 465 -8.75 1.97 16.61
C PRO A 465 -7.82 3.16 16.94
N ILE A 466 -8.37 4.35 17.06
CA ILE A 466 -7.63 5.60 17.29
C ILE A 466 -8.06 6.26 18.60
N ASN A 467 -7.14 6.97 19.23
CA ASN A 467 -7.37 7.60 20.55
C ASN A 467 -8.52 8.59 20.53
N PHE A 468 -8.71 9.32 19.43
CA PHE A 468 -9.86 10.20 19.22
C PHE A 468 -11.20 9.46 19.36
N VAL A 469 -11.35 8.30 18.69
CA VAL A 469 -12.58 7.49 18.76
C VAL A 469 -12.77 6.95 20.17
N GLN A 470 -11.72 6.49 20.84
CA GLN A 470 -11.78 5.99 22.22
C GLN A 470 -12.21 7.11 23.20
N ALA A 471 -11.64 8.30 23.08
CA ALA A 471 -12.05 9.44 23.90
C ALA A 471 -13.51 9.83 23.64
N ALA A 472 -13.95 9.86 22.39
CA ALA A 472 -15.33 10.10 22.04
C ALA A 472 -16.26 9.02 22.62
N GLN A 473 -15.84 7.75 22.61
CA GLN A 473 -16.58 6.64 23.22
C GLN A 473 -16.78 6.84 24.73
N ILE A 474 -15.73 7.18 25.44
CA ILE A 474 -15.79 7.37 26.90
C ILE A 474 -16.71 8.54 27.28
N LEU A 475 -16.54 9.70 26.61
CA LEU A 475 -17.20 10.93 26.98
C LEU A 475 -18.65 11.04 26.46
N TYR A 476 -18.96 10.42 25.31
CA TYR A 476 -20.23 10.60 24.59
C TYR A 476 -20.95 9.27 24.25
N HIS A 477 -20.62 8.17 24.95
CA HIS A 477 -21.11 6.82 24.62
C HIS A 477 -22.65 6.75 24.48
N HIS A 478 -23.43 7.38 25.35
CA HIS A 478 -24.89 7.39 25.27
C HIS A 478 -25.41 7.95 23.93
N ARG A 479 -24.79 9.02 23.45
CA ARG A 479 -25.19 9.69 22.23
C ARG A 479 -24.90 8.78 21.01
N PHE A 480 -23.77 8.10 21.00
CA PHE A 480 -23.39 7.18 19.91
C PHE A 480 -24.30 5.95 19.86
N VAL A 481 -24.51 5.26 20.97
CA VAL A 481 -25.38 4.05 20.97
C VAL A 481 -26.80 4.40 20.57
N HIS A 482 -27.33 5.53 21.03
CA HIS A 482 -28.63 6.02 20.60
C HIS A 482 -28.68 6.26 19.09
N ALA A 483 -27.67 6.95 18.54
CA ALA A 483 -27.58 7.23 17.12
C ALA A 483 -27.44 5.96 16.26
N PHE A 484 -26.59 4.99 16.68
CA PHE A 484 -26.47 3.67 16.01
C PHE A 484 -27.82 2.93 16.02
N THR A 485 -28.53 2.93 17.15
CA THR A 485 -29.83 2.25 17.28
C THR A 485 -30.87 2.86 16.33
N ILE A 486 -30.89 4.18 16.19
CA ILE A 486 -31.76 4.87 15.23
C ILE A 486 -31.36 4.48 13.79
N ALA A 487 -30.09 4.58 13.45
CA ALA A 487 -29.61 4.31 12.10
C ALA A 487 -29.92 2.86 11.64
N LEU A 488 -29.72 1.86 12.52
CA LEU A 488 -30.10 0.48 12.27
C LEU A 488 -31.59 0.30 11.96
N GLY A 489 -32.43 1.19 12.50
CA GLY A 489 -33.90 1.10 12.33
C GLY A 489 -34.45 1.91 11.16
N SER A 490 -33.81 3.00 10.80
CA SER A 490 -34.36 3.98 9.85
C SER A 490 -33.71 3.95 8.47
N ASP A 491 -32.46 3.47 8.36
CA ASP A 491 -31.79 3.45 7.06
C ASP A 491 -32.45 2.43 6.10
N GLN A 492 -32.53 2.79 4.82
CA GLN A 492 -33.07 1.94 3.77
C GLN A 492 -31.96 1.18 3.04
N ASP A 493 -30.74 1.67 3.06
CA ASP A 493 -29.61 1.08 2.36
C ASP A 493 -28.99 -0.06 3.16
N ASN A 494 -28.84 -1.23 2.55
CA ASN A 494 -28.31 -2.41 3.21
C ASN A 494 -26.80 -2.30 3.52
N LYS A 495 -26.04 -1.58 2.68
CA LYS A 495 -24.60 -1.35 2.93
C LYS A 495 -24.42 -0.45 4.15
N VAL A 496 -25.27 0.58 4.28
CA VAL A 496 -25.25 1.45 5.48
C VAL A 496 -25.63 0.66 6.73
N LYS A 497 -26.67 -0.16 6.70
CA LYS A 497 -27.05 -1.01 7.86
C LYS A 497 -25.92 -1.93 8.29
N GLU A 498 -25.21 -2.53 7.33
CA GLU A 498 -24.05 -3.37 7.58
C GLU A 498 -22.94 -2.56 8.25
N GLN A 499 -22.62 -1.38 7.72
CA GLN A 499 -21.59 -0.50 8.26
C GLN A 499 -21.94 0.01 9.65
N VAL A 500 -23.21 0.38 9.90
CA VAL A 500 -23.69 0.78 11.24
C VAL A 500 -23.52 -0.36 12.24
N ALA A 501 -23.90 -1.59 11.84
CA ALA A 501 -23.78 -2.75 12.71
C ALA A 501 -22.31 -3.05 13.05
N SER A 502 -21.42 -2.95 12.08
CA SER A 502 -19.97 -3.13 12.25
C SER A 502 -19.39 -2.04 13.16
N ALA A 503 -19.68 -0.77 12.90
CA ALA A 503 -19.24 0.35 13.71
C ALA A 503 -19.73 0.24 15.16
N MET A 504 -20.98 -0.20 15.35
CA MET A 504 -21.54 -0.42 16.67
C MET A 504 -20.85 -1.57 17.41
N LEU A 505 -20.58 -2.69 16.73
CA LEU A 505 -19.84 -3.81 17.31
C LEU A 505 -18.44 -3.37 17.77
N PHE A 506 -17.72 -2.65 16.88
CA PHE A 506 -16.41 -2.10 17.21
C PHE A 506 -16.48 -1.16 18.43
N PHE A 507 -17.45 -0.25 18.41
CA PHE A 507 -17.70 0.68 19.50
C PHE A 507 -17.93 -0.06 20.84
N LEU A 508 -18.83 -1.05 20.85
CA LEU A 508 -19.16 -1.80 22.05
C LEU A 508 -17.98 -2.68 22.55
N LYS A 509 -17.11 -3.18 21.67
CA LYS A 509 -15.90 -3.91 22.06
C LYS A 509 -14.95 -3.07 22.92
N ASN A 510 -14.88 -1.80 22.63
CA ASN A 510 -13.96 -0.84 23.29
C ASN A 510 -14.61 -0.08 24.46
N THR A 511 -15.92 -0.26 24.70
CA THR A 511 -16.64 0.40 25.80
C THR A 511 -16.36 -0.29 27.13
N LEU A 512 -16.24 0.49 28.23
CA LEU A 512 -16.08 -0.06 29.57
C LEU A 512 -17.32 -0.89 29.97
N PRO A 513 -17.17 -2.06 30.64
CA PRO A 513 -18.27 -2.98 30.96
C PRO A 513 -19.44 -2.31 31.71
N ASP A 514 -19.13 -1.45 32.67
CA ASP A 514 -20.14 -0.82 33.56
C ASP A 514 -21.02 0.22 32.85
N SER A 515 -20.59 0.74 31.71
CA SER A 515 -21.35 1.75 30.97
C SER A 515 -22.50 1.16 30.13
N LEU A 516 -22.46 -0.13 29.80
CA LEU A 516 -23.52 -0.81 29.02
C LEU A 516 -24.83 -0.99 29.81
N ALA A 517 -24.75 -1.23 31.13
CA ALA A 517 -25.92 -1.41 31.99
C ALA A 517 -26.79 -0.14 32.15
N LEU A 518 -26.23 1.03 31.80
CA LEU A 518 -26.87 2.34 31.98
C LEU A 518 -27.62 2.86 30.74
N PHE A 519 -27.75 2.04 29.66
CA PHE A 519 -28.41 2.49 28.43
C PHE A 519 -29.94 2.55 28.56
N PRO A 520 -30.55 3.73 28.46
CA PRO A 520 -32.01 3.87 28.60
C PRO A 520 -32.80 3.11 27.49
N ASN A 521 -32.16 2.74 26.39
CA ASN A 521 -32.82 2.13 25.21
C ASN A 521 -32.26 0.75 24.82
N VAL A 522 -31.66 0.00 25.75
CA VAL A 522 -31.10 -1.32 25.49
C VAL A 522 -32.13 -2.28 24.89
N ASP A 523 -33.38 -2.21 25.33
CA ASP A 523 -34.46 -3.05 24.78
C ASP A 523 -34.73 -2.79 23.29
N THR A 524 -34.66 -1.55 22.87
CA THR A 524 -34.80 -1.20 21.45
C THR A 524 -33.65 -1.76 20.65
N LEU A 525 -32.44 -1.66 21.16
CA LEU A 525 -31.23 -2.25 20.54
C LEU A 525 -31.37 -3.77 20.44
N MET A 526 -31.70 -4.47 21.54
CA MET A 526 -31.81 -5.92 21.57
C MET A 526 -32.87 -6.43 20.61
N ASN A 527 -34.04 -5.79 20.53
CA ASN A 527 -35.10 -6.14 19.59
C ASN A 527 -34.67 -5.92 18.12
N LYS A 528 -33.88 -4.87 17.83
CA LYS A 528 -33.32 -4.64 16.49
C LYS A 528 -32.31 -5.71 16.11
N LEU A 529 -31.39 -6.04 17.00
CA LEU A 529 -30.43 -7.12 16.78
C LEU A 529 -31.12 -8.46 16.51
N LEU A 530 -32.14 -8.82 17.32
CA LEU A 530 -32.93 -10.03 17.09
C LEU A 530 -33.64 -10.01 15.75
N SER A 531 -34.14 -8.86 15.31
CA SER A 531 -34.75 -8.70 13.98
C SER A 531 -33.76 -8.92 12.85
N MET A 532 -32.55 -8.36 12.99
CA MET A 532 -31.46 -8.51 12.01
C MET A 532 -30.97 -9.97 11.93
N ILE A 533 -30.86 -10.66 13.06
CA ILE A 533 -30.44 -12.07 13.10
C ILE A 533 -31.46 -12.96 12.38
N LYS A 534 -32.75 -12.63 12.46
CA LYS A 534 -33.83 -13.39 11.78
C LYS A 534 -33.94 -13.10 10.28
N ASP A 535 -33.34 -12.00 9.81
CA ASP A 535 -33.38 -11.66 8.37
C ASP A 535 -32.38 -12.54 7.59
N LYS A 536 -32.91 -13.52 6.85
CA LYS A 536 -32.09 -14.47 6.06
C LYS A 536 -31.49 -13.87 4.78
N GLY A 537 -31.77 -12.60 4.47
CA GLY A 537 -31.32 -11.96 3.23
C GLY A 537 -29.85 -11.56 3.21
N ASN A 538 -29.22 -11.30 4.37
CA ASN A 538 -27.84 -10.85 4.46
C ASN A 538 -27.05 -11.59 5.56
N ALA A 539 -26.21 -12.53 5.13
CA ALA A 539 -25.41 -13.35 6.04
C ALA A 539 -24.43 -12.51 6.89
N LYS A 540 -23.81 -11.49 6.30
CA LYS A 540 -22.85 -10.63 6.99
C LYS A 540 -23.50 -9.78 8.07
N GLN A 541 -24.67 -9.17 7.78
CA GLN A 541 -25.45 -8.45 8.80
C GLN A 541 -25.87 -9.37 9.95
N ARG A 542 -26.28 -10.60 9.65
CA ARG A 542 -26.65 -11.60 10.67
C ARG A 542 -25.49 -11.98 11.56
N SER A 543 -24.32 -12.23 10.98
CA SER A 543 -23.10 -12.55 11.71
C SER A 543 -22.71 -11.41 12.66
N ILE A 544 -22.67 -10.16 12.17
CA ILE A 544 -22.34 -8.98 12.98
C ILE A 544 -23.38 -8.77 14.10
N ALA A 545 -24.67 -8.96 13.80
CA ALA A 545 -25.73 -8.83 14.80
C ALA A 545 -25.63 -9.91 15.89
N LEU A 546 -25.26 -11.15 15.52
CA LEU A 546 -24.96 -12.23 16.47
C LEU A 546 -23.75 -11.89 17.34
N SER A 547 -22.65 -11.45 16.73
CA SER A 547 -21.46 -11.00 17.47
C SER A 547 -21.77 -9.88 18.45
N THR A 548 -22.60 -8.91 18.03
CA THR A 548 -23.01 -7.80 18.88
C THR A 548 -23.87 -8.29 20.05
N PHE A 549 -24.83 -9.18 19.77
CA PHE A 549 -25.67 -9.75 20.81
C PHE A 549 -24.85 -10.57 21.82
N ASN A 550 -23.91 -11.41 21.31
CA ASN A 550 -22.97 -12.18 22.11
C ASN A 550 -22.16 -11.28 23.05
N LEU A 551 -21.65 -10.17 22.53
CA LEU A 551 -20.88 -9.21 23.30
C LEU A 551 -21.70 -8.56 24.42
N VAL A 552 -22.94 -8.16 24.12
CA VAL A 552 -23.87 -7.61 25.14
C VAL A 552 -24.20 -8.68 26.17
N ALA A 553 -24.45 -9.92 25.75
CA ALA A 553 -24.71 -11.03 26.65
C ALA A 553 -23.56 -11.30 27.63
N GLN A 554 -22.34 -11.24 27.12
CA GLN A 554 -21.12 -11.44 27.93
C GLN A 554 -20.90 -10.34 28.96
N ARG A 555 -21.24 -9.09 28.62
CA ARG A 555 -20.93 -7.91 29.46
C ARG A 555 -22.10 -7.47 30.35
N CYS A 556 -23.33 -7.70 29.94
CA CYS A 556 -24.55 -7.22 30.61
C CYS A 556 -25.58 -8.35 30.81
N HIS A 557 -25.30 -9.25 31.74
CA HIS A 557 -26.14 -10.44 31.98
C HIS A 557 -27.60 -10.10 32.28
N GLU A 558 -27.85 -9.06 33.04
CA GLU A 558 -29.21 -8.64 33.47
C GLU A 558 -30.08 -8.25 32.28
N VAL A 559 -29.49 -7.60 31.28
CA VAL A 559 -30.20 -7.15 30.09
C VAL A 559 -30.69 -8.35 29.24
N VAL A 560 -29.86 -9.39 29.14
CA VAL A 560 -30.12 -10.52 28.23
C VAL A 560 -31.11 -11.51 28.83
N HIS A 561 -31.30 -11.52 30.15
CA HIS A 561 -32.13 -12.52 30.84
C HIS A 561 -33.54 -12.64 30.24
N LYS A 562 -34.20 -11.53 29.91
CA LYS A 562 -35.55 -11.54 29.32
C LYS A 562 -35.59 -12.02 27.85
N TYR A 563 -34.47 -12.03 27.16
CA TYR A 563 -34.37 -12.51 25.76
C TYR A 563 -33.82 -13.89 25.66
N PHE A 564 -33.35 -14.49 26.76
CA PHE A 564 -32.51 -15.68 26.82
C PHE A 564 -33.10 -16.88 26.08
N ALA A 565 -34.35 -17.26 26.35
CA ALA A 565 -34.99 -18.42 25.70
C ALA A 565 -35.16 -18.24 24.19
N ASN A 566 -35.58 -17.04 23.76
CA ASN A 566 -35.74 -16.72 22.34
C ASN A 566 -34.36 -16.71 21.63
N TYR A 567 -33.34 -16.19 22.31
CA TYR A 567 -31.99 -16.16 21.77
C TYR A 567 -31.40 -17.55 21.61
N LEU A 568 -31.58 -18.45 22.59
CA LEU A 568 -31.12 -19.84 22.47
C LEU A 568 -31.74 -20.57 21.28
N LEU A 569 -33.03 -20.36 21.00
CA LEU A 569 -33.68 -20.95 19.83
C LEU A 569 -33.06 -20.44 18.52
N ILE A 570 -32.75 -19.15 18.46
CA ILE A 570 -32.07 -18.53 17.29
C ILE A 570 -30.67 -19.11 17.12
N LEU A 571 -29.90 -19.27 18.21
CA LEU A 571 -28.57 -19.86 18.16
C LEU A 571 -28.60 -21.30 17.67
N LEU A 572 -29.54 -22.09 18.11
CA LEU A 572 -29.72 -23.47 17.65
C LEU A 572 -30.01 -23.53 16.14
N GLU A 573 -30.91 -22.67 15.64
CA GLU A 573 -31.16 -22.56 14.19
C GLU A 573 -29.92 -22.14 13.43
N ALA A 574 -29.13 -21.19 13.99
CA ALA A 574 -27.93 -20.63 13.38
C ALA A 574 -26.75 -21.65 13.34
N CYS A 575 -26.72 -22.65 14.19
CA CYS A 575 -25.73 -23.73 14.14
C CYS A 575 -25.77 -24.53 12.83
N SER A 576 -26.93 -24.60 12.19
CA SER A 576 -27.17 -25.30 10.92
C SER A 576 -27.17 -24.33 9.69
N ASP A 577 -26.68 -23.11 9.84
CA ASP A 577 -26.61 -22.13 8.76
C ASP A 577 -25.57 -22.51 7.68
N ARG A 578 -25.72 -21.95 6.47
CA ARG A 578 -24.76 -22.16 5.38
C ARG A 578 -23.44 -21.40 5.58
N SER A 579 -23.49 -20.25 6.26
CA SER A 579 -22.31 -19.41 6.55
C SER A 579 -21.53 -19.95 7.72
N SER A 580 -20.23 -20.18 7.53
CA SER A 580 -19.29 -20.58 8.58
C SER A 580 -19.20 -19.54 9.71
N GLU A 581 -19.23 -18.26 9.38
CA GLU A 581 -19.20 -17.16 10.34
C GLU A 581 -20.43 -17.16 11.26
N ILE A 582 -21.63 -17.45 10.70
CA ILE A 582 -22.84 -17.55 11.48
C ILE A 582 -22.81 -18.76 12.40
N LYS A 583 -22.31 -19.91 11.94
CA LYS A 583 -22.11 -21.11 12.77
C LYS A 583 -21.14 -20.84 13.92
N GLU A 584 -20.03 -20.16 13.63
CA GLU A 584 -19.02 -19.77 14.64
C GLU A 584 -19.67 -18.89 15.71
N GLU A 585 -20.34 -17.81 15.32
CA GLU A 585 -20.99 -16.91 16.27
C GLU A 585 -22.14 -17.57 17.04
N ALA A 586 -22.86 -18.50 16.43
CA ALA A 586 -23.89 -19.28 17.11
C ALA A 586 -23.29 -20.17 18.21
N ALA A 587 -22.23 -20.92 17.90
CA ALA A 587 -21.53 -21.74 18.89
C ALA A 587 -20.92 -20.88 20.02
N ARG A 588 -20.38 -19.70 19.69
CA ARG A 588 -19.86 -18.72 20.65
C ARG A 588 -20.96 -18.21 21.59
N GLY A 589 -22.14 -17.88 21.04
CA GLY A 589 -23.33 -17.49 21.80
C GLY A 589 -23.80 -18.59 22.77
N ILE A 590 -23.82 -19.85 22.33
CA ILE A 590 -24.14 -21.00 23.17
C ILE A 590 -23.14 -21.13 24.32
N ARG A 591 -21.85 -20.98 24.07
CA ARG A 591 -20.80 -20.99 25.10
C ARG A 591 -21.05 -19.90 26.14
N ILE A 592 -21.33 -18.68 25.73
CA ILE A 592 -21.65 -17.57 26.64
C ILE A 592 -22.91 -17.88 27.46
N CYS A 593 -23.97 -18.37 26.83
CA CYS A 593 -25.21 -18.77 27.51
C CYS A 593 -24.98 -19.87 28.55
N ALA A 594 -24.09 -20.83 28.27
CA ALA A 594 -23.73 -21.87 29.24
C ALA A 594 -22.98 -21.29 30.45
N GLU A 595 -22.10 -20.33 30.24
CA GLU A 595 -21.36 -19.64 31.30
C GLU A 595 -22.27 -18.80 32.21
N LEU A 596 -23.32 -18.22 31.66
CA LEU A 596 -24.28 -17.43 32.43
C LEU A 596 -25.08 -18.28 33.43
N GLY A 597 -25.08 -19.61 33.30
CA GLY A 597 -25.65 -20.55 34.29
C GLY A 597 -27.15 -20.40 34.51
N SER A 598 -27.89 -19.76 33.59
CA SER A 598 -29.34 -19.52 33.74
C SER A 598 -30.12 -20.83 33.86
N PRO A 599 -31.07 -20.95 34.81
CA PRO A 599 -31.98 -22.11 34.88
C PRO A 599 -32.72 -22.38 33.54
N SER A 600 -32.93 -21.32 32.75
CA SER A 600 -33.53 -21.42 31.42
C SER A 600 -32.69 -22.15 30.38
N PHE A 601 -31.39 -22.41 30.65
CA PHE A 601 -30.52 -23.18 29.78
C PHE A 601 -30.77 -24.68 29.84
N LYS A 602 -31.11 -25.23 31.01
CA LYS A 602 -31.26 -26.66 31.28
C LYS A 602 -32.20 -27.39 30.30
N PRO A 603 -33.40 -26.87 29.97
CA PRO A 603 -34.32 -27.56 29.05
C PRO A 603 -33.78 -27.74 27.63
N PHE A 604 -32.79 -26.95 27.22
CA PHE A 604 -32.20 -26.95 25.88
C PHE A 604 -30.93 -27.77 25.76
N ILE A 605 -30.32 -28.22 26.87
CA ILE A 605 -28.99 -28.83 26.87
C ILE A 605 -28.88 -30.00 25.89
N ASN A 606 -29.81 -30.93 25.86
CA ASN A 606 -29.74 -32.09 24.96
C ASN A 606 -29.78 -31.69 23.49
N MET A 607 -30.60 -30.70 23.16
CA MET A 607 -30.72 -30.20 21.79
C MET A 607 -29.43 -29.45 21.40
N ILE A 608 -28.91 -28.64 22.31
CA ILE A 608 -27.64 -27.91 22.13
C ILE A 608 -26.48 -28.87 21.89
N LEU A 609 -26.34 -29.93 22.72
CA LEU A 609 -25.27 -30.92 22.57
C LEU A 609 -25.38 -31.66 21.23
N SER A 610 -26.60 -31.94 20.76
CA SER A 610 -26.86 -32.52 19.43
C SER A 610 -26.34 -31.63 18.31
N GLU A 611 -26.75 -30.34 18.32
CA GLU A 611 -26.36 -29.38 17.28
C GLU A 611 -24.84 -29.09 17.27
N LEU A 612 -24.24 -28.92 18.46
CA LEU A 612 -22.77 -28.75 18.56
C LEU A 612 -22.03 -29.99 18.10
N SER A 613 -22.54 -31.21 18.41
CA SER A 613 -21.94 -32.46 17.93
C SER A 613 -22.03 -32.59 16.41
N ASN A 614 -23.11 -32.09 15.78
CA ASN A 614 -23.23 -32.04 14.33
C ASN A 614 -22.18 -31.11 13.71
N LEU A 615 -21.96 -29.93 14.29
CA LEU A 615 -20.90 -29.00 13.87
C LEU A 615 -19.50 -29.62 13.98
N MET A 616 -19.21 -30.33 15.07
CA MET A 616 -17.90 -30.96 15.29
C MET A 616 -17.61 -32.09 14.29
N LYS A 617 -18.64 -32.79 13.83
CA LYS A 617 -18.56 -33.91 12.89
C LYS A 617 -18.70 -33.50 11.43
N ASP A 618 -18.87 -32.21 11.13
CA ASP A 618 -19.04 -31.71 9.77
C ASP A 618 -17.84 -32.14 8.90
N PRO A 619 -18.04 -32.88 7.79
CA PRO A 619 -16.97 -33.33 6.91
C PRO A 619 -16.18 -32.17 6.28
N SER A 620 -16.79 -30.99 6.21
CA SER A 620 -16.15 -29.77 5.67
C SER A 620 -15.16 -29.10 6.66
N ARG A 621 -14.92 -29.69 7.84
CA ARG A 621 -13.91 -29.22 8.81
C ARG A 621 -12.52 -29.09 8.21
N SER A 622 -12.18 -29.89 7.19
CA SER A 622 -10.90 -29.77 6.47
C SER A 622 -10.74 -28.50 5.66
N ILE A 623 -11.83 -27.78 5.42
CA ILE A 623 -11.86 -26.47 4.77
C ILE A 623 -11.63 -25.43 5.86
N SER A 624 -10.60 -24.59 5.73
CA SER A 624 -10.17 -23.63 6.75
C SER A 624 -11.29 -22.72 7.29
N GLU A 625 -12.29 -22.42 6.46
CA GLU A 625 -13.43 -21.57 6.85
C GLU A 625 -14.34 -22.19 7.93
N ASN A 626 -14.53 -23.52 7.92
CA ASN A 626 -15.35 -24.23 8.91
C ASN A 626 -14.59 -24.71 10.13
N ALA A 627 -13.26 -24.72 10.09
CA ALA A 627 -12.41 -25.21 11.18
C ALA A 627 -12.60 -24.39 12.47
N LYS A 628 -12.70 -23.06 12.36
CA LYS A 628 -12.96 -22.17 13.51
C LYS A 628 -14.33 -22.44 14.16
N ALA A 629 -15.38 -22.61 13.38
CA ALA A 629 -16.71 -22.92 13.92
C ALA A 629 -16.70 -24.24 14.70
N CYS A 630 -15.92 -25.25 14.25
CA CYS A 630 -15.71 -26.49 14.97
C CYS A 630 -14.97 -26.27 16.30
N ASP A 631 -13.89 -25.49 16.31
CA ASP A 631 -13.16 -25.19 17.54
C ASP A 631 -14.02 -24.47 18.58
N VAL A 632 -14.84 -23.50 18.14
CA VAL A 632 -15.80 -22.79 19.00
C VAL A 632 -16.87 -23.77 19.54
N ALA A 633 -17.37 -24.72 18.72
CA ALA A 633 -18.31 -25.74 19.16
C ALA A 633 -17.69 -26.67 20.23
N VAL A 634 -16.45 -27.08 20.06
CA VAL A 634 -15.70 -27.86 21.08
C VAL A 634 -15.56 -27.06 22.36
N SER A 635 -15.25 -25.76 22.26
CA SER A 635 -15.18 -24.85 23.40
C SER A 635 -16.53 -24.73 24.13
N ALA A 636 -17.63 -24.59 23.39
CA ALA A 636 -18.97 -24.55 23.97
C ALA A 636 -19.33 -25.83 24.75
N ILE A 637 -19.02 -27.01 24.20
CA ILE A 637 -19.21 -28.29 24.91
C ILE A 637 -18.37 -28.33 26.16
N GLY A 638 -17.09 -27.94 26.11
CA GLY A 638 -16.22 -27.89 27.28
C GLY A 638 -16.79 -27.01 28.40
N ARG A 639 -17.37 -25.86 28.08
CA ARG A 639 -18.01 -24.99 29.07
C ARG A 639 -19.32 -25.57 29.61
N ILE A 640 -20.11 -26.26 28.80
CA ILE A 640 -21.30 -26.99 29.25
C ILE A 640 -20.89 -28.10 30.26
N CYS A 641 -19.85 -28.86 29.95
CA CYS A 641 -19.31 -29.88 30.88
C CYS A 641 -18.83 -29.30 32.21
N GLU A 642 -18.38 -28.06 32.23
CA GLU A 642 -17.92 -27.39 33.45
C GLU A 642 -19.08 -26.73 34.22
N CYS A 643 -19.96 -25.99 33.56
CA CYS A 643 -21.00 -25.18 34.21
C CYS A 643 -22.28 -25.96 34.53
N HIS A 644 -22.58 -27.06 33.83
CA HIS A 644 -23.82 -27.84 33.96
C HIS A 644 -23.59 -29.30 34.29
N ARG A 645 -22.66 -29.59 35.24
CA ARG A 645 -22.19 -30.91 35.62
C ARG A 645 -23.32 -31.91 35.97
N ASP A 646 -24.33 -31.41 36.69
CA ASP A 646 -25.44 -32.25 37.17
C ASP A 646 -26.56 -32.45 36.12
N SER A 647 -26.44 -31.85 34.97
CA SER A 647 -27.49 -31.83 33.92
C SER A 647 -27.09 -32.70 32.71
N ILE A 648 -25.92 -33.31 32.70
CA ILE A 648 -25.37 -34.08 31.58
C ILE A 648 -24.63 -35.33 32.07
N ASP A 649 -24.58 -36.34 31.22
CA ASP A 649 -23.69 -37.52 31.47
C ASP A 649 -22.27 -37.19 31.02
N ARG A 650 -21.47 -36.66 31.95
CA ARG A 650 -20.10 -36.28 31.71
C ARG A 650 -19.20 -37.45 31.33
N SER A 651 -19.50 -38.65 31.82
CA SER A 651 -18.70 -39.83 31.52
C SER A 651 -18.69 -40.17 30.02
N LEU A 652 -19.74 -39.78 29.29
CA LEU A 652 -19.86 -39.95 27.83
C LEU A 652 -19.31 -38.75 27.05
N ILE A 653 -19.53 -37.54 27.54
CA ILE A 653 -19.25 -36.31 26.76
C ILE A 653 -17.79 -35.88 26.91
N VAL A 654 -17.23 -35.91 28.11
CA VAL A 654 -15.87 -35.45 28.39
C VAL A 654 -14.79 -36.18 27.60
N PRO A 655 -14.80 -37.51 27.44
CA PRO A 655 -13.84 -38.21 26.59
C PRO A 655 -13.92 -37.82 25.11
N VAL A 656 -15.14 -37.57 24.60
CA VAL A 656 -15.34 -37.10 23.22
C VAL A 656 -14.78 -35.69 23.05
N TRP A 657 -15.09 -34.79 23.98
CA TRP A 657 -14.53 -33.42 23.98
C TRP A 657 -12.98 -33.47 24.03
N LEU A 658 -12.38 -34.23 24.87
CA LEU A 658 -10.92 -34.38 24.97
C LEU A 658 -10.28 -34.87 23.67
N SER A 659 -11.00 -35.69 22.89
CA SER A 659 -10.49 -36.23 21.62
C SER A 659 -10.25 -35.12 20.57
N PHE A 660 -10.93 -34.00 20.66
CA PHE A 660 -10.81 -32.86 19.74
C PHE A 660 -9.73 -31.86 20.15
N LEU A 661 -9.16 -31.97 21.34
CA LEU A 661 -8.05 -31.12 21.81
C LEU A 661 -6.70 -31.63 21.25
N PRO A 662 -5.71 -30.72 21.00
CA PRO A 662 -5.78 -29.27 21.20
C PRO A 662 -6.53 -28.56 20.08
N LEU A 663 -7.17 -27.43 20.39
CA LEU A 663 -7.74 -26.51 19.39
C LEU A 663 -6.62 -25.76 18.69
N LYS A 664 -6.75 -25.50 17.36
CA LYS A 664 -5.65 -24.95 16.55
C LYS A 664 -6.09 -23.82 15.63
N ASP A 665 -7.38 -23.72 15.31
CA ASP A 665 -7.92 -22.84 14.29
C ASP A 665 -8.49 -21.54 14.90
N ASP A 666 -9.15 -21.61 16.06
CA ASP A 666 -9.52 -20.44 16.86
C ASP A 666 -8.56 -20.26 18.05
N LEU A 667 -7.60 -19.35 17.91
CA LEU A 667 -6.55 -19.15 18.92
C LEU A 667 -7.08 -18.55 20.24
N VAL A 668 -8.22 -17.89 20.22
CA VAL A 668 -8.85 -17.34 21.43
C VAL A 668 -9.47 -18.46 22.23
N GLU A 669 -10.27 -19.30 21.58
CA GLU A 669 -10.92 -20.46 22.22
C GLU A 669 -9.87 -21.50 22.64
N ALA A 670 -8.80 -21.68 21.89
CA ALA A 670 -7.68 -22.54 22.26
C ALA A 670 -7.11 -22.19 23.64
N LYS A 671 -6.82 -20.92 23.88
CA LYS A 671 -6.29 -20.46 25.18
C LYS A 671 -7.26 -20.71 26.33
N ILE A 672 -8.55 -20.52 26.10
CA ILE A 672 -9.60 -20.75 27.09
C ILE A 672 -9.71 -22.26 27.42
N MET A 673 -9.73 -23.10 26.37
CA MET A 673 -9.94 -24.55 26.57
C MET A 673 -8.72 -25.27 27.14
N HIS A 674 -7.52 -24.86 26.78
CA HIS A 674 -6.30 -25.45 27.35
C HIS A 674 -6.12 -25.05 28.82
N ASP A 675 -6.52 -23.83 29.20
CA ASP A 675 -6.57 -23.43 30.61
C ASP A 675 -7.61 -24.25 31.40
N GLN A 676 -8.82 -24.43 30.84
CA GLN A 676 -9.85 -25.29 31.43
C GLN A 676 -9.37 -26.72 31.58
N LEU A 677 -8.68 -27.31 30.60
CA LEU A 677 -8.10 -28.65 30.68
C LEU A 677 -7.12 -28.74 31.85
N CYS A 678 -6.24 -27.75 32.02
CA CYS A 678 -5.30 -27.70 33.16
C CYS A 678 -6.03 -27.70 34.50
N LEU A 679 -7.08 -26.90 34.64
CA LEU A 679 -7.90 -26.85 35.86
C LEU A 679 -8.60 -28.17 36.16
N MET A 680 -9.14 -28.84 35.15
CA MET A 680 -9.77 -30.17 35.30
C MET A 680 -8.75 -31.24 35.71
N VAL A 681 -7.58 -31.25 35.11
CA VAL A 681 -6.47 -32.18 35.48
C VAL A 681 -6.00 -31.89 36.87
N GLY A 682 -5.79 -30.63 37.27
CA GLY A 682 -5.36 -30.27 38.62
C GLY A 682 -6.34 -30.65 39.72
N ARG A 683 -7.64 -30.77 39.38
CA ARG A 683 -8.69 -31.27 40.32
C ARG A 683 -8.85 -32.77 40.31
N LEU A 684 -8.05 -33.50 39.52
CA LEU A 684 -8.17 -34.97 39.32
C LEU A 684 -9.59 -35.38 38.89
N ASP A 685 -10.15 -34.67 37.93
CA ASP A 685 -11.51 -34.90 37.42
C ASP A 685 -11.64 -36.34 36.88
N LYS A 686 -12.51 -37.14 37.51
CA LYS A 686 -12.64 -38.57 37.23
C LYS A 686 -13.16 -38.84 35.81
N ASP A 687 -14.08 -38.02 35.32
CA ASP A 687 -14.65 -38.18 33.98
C ASP A 687 -13.61 -37.84 32.91
N LEU A 688 -12.71 -36.86 33.19
CA LEU A 688 -11.60 -36.52 32.32
C LEU A 688 -10.51 -37.61 32.29
N LEU A 689 -10.10 -38.07 33.44
CA LEU A 689 -9.04 -39.11 33.54
C LEU A 689 -9.54 -40.47 33.03
N GLY A 690 -10.83 -40.73 33.17
CA GLY A 690 -11.46 -42.00 32.80
C GLY A 690 -11.12 -43.16 33.71
N PRO A 691 -11.77 -44.34 33.56
CA PRO A 691 -11.47 -45.55 34.34
C PRO A 691 -10.01 -45.94 34.22
N GLY A 692 -9.33 -46.09 35.38
CA GLY A 692 -7.90 -46.46 35.41
C GLY A 692 -6.95 -45.42 34.78
N ASN A 693 -7.37 -44.18 34.68
CA ASN A 693 -6.63 -43.04 34.04
C ASN A 693 -6.31 -43.29 32.56
N GLN A 694 -7.18 -44.01 31.85
CA GLN A 694 -6.98 -44.37 30.43
C GLN A 694 -6.76 -43.17 29.50
N ASN A 695 -7.26 -41.96 29.84
CA ASN A 695 -7.14 -40.77 29.04
C ASN A 695 -5.82 -39.98 29.28
N LEU A 696 -4.98 -40.44 30.21
CA LEU A 696 -3.76 -39.73 30.59
C LEU A 696 -2.78 -39.53 29.43
N VAL A 697 -2.65 -40.54 28.57
CA VAL A 697 -1.81 -40.44 27.35
C VAL A 697 -2.25 -39.30 26.46
N LYS A 698 -3.54 -39.20 26.21
CA LYS A 698 -4.11 -38.13 25.37
C LYS A 698 -3.90 -36.73 26.00
N ILE A 699 -4.08 -36.63 27.33
CA ILE A 699 -3.87 -35.39 28.08
C ILE A 699 -2.40 -34.93 27.95
N ILE A 700 -1.45 -35.84 28.16
CA ILE A 700 -0.03 -35.51 28.01
C ILE A 700 0.30 -35.11 26.58
N THR A 701 -0.23 -35.83 25.60
CA THR A 701 -0.04 -35.45 24.17
C THR A 701 -0.54 -34.03 23.88
N VAL A 702 -1.73 -33.65 24.37
CA VAL A 702 -2.29 -32.31 24.22
C VAL A 702 -1.37 -31.27 24.88
N PHE A 703 -0.91 -31.52 26.09
CA PHE A 703 -0.02 -30.61 26.80
C PHE A 703 1.30 -30.40 26.07
N LEU A 704 1.90 -31.45 25.52
CA LEU A 704 3.15 -31.35 24.75
C LEU A 704 2.95 -30.55 23.45
N GLU A 705 1.83 -30.76 22.73
CA GLU A 705 1.52 -29.99 21.55
C GLU A 705 1.28 -28.49 21.89
N VAL A 706 0.64 -28.19 23.02
CA VAL A 706 0.44 -26.82 23.50
C VAL A 706 1.77 -26.18 23.87
N ILE A 707 2.68 -26.86 24.52
CA ILE A 707 4.03 -26.36 24.82
C ILE A 707 4.81 -26.09 23.54
N GLU A 708 4.76 -27.00 22.55
CA GLU A 708 5.45 -26.87 21.26
C GLU A 708 5.01 -25.60 20.52
N LYS A 709 3.73 -25.27 20.54
CA LYS A 709 3.15 -24.10 19.87
C LYS A 709 3.20 -22.82 20.71
N GLY A 710 3.46 -22.93 22.00
CA GLY A 710 3.69 -21.82 22.93
C GLY A 710 2.54 -20.80 22.99
N ASP A 711 2.88 -19.53 22.92
CA ASP A 711 1.95 -18.39 23.08
C ASP A 711 0.80 -18.35 22.06
N LYS A 712 0.88 -19.11 20.98
CA LYS A 712 -0.22 -19.25 20.02
C LYS A 712 -1.42 -19.96 20.64
N LEU A 713 -1.18 -21.09 21.36
CA LEU A 713 -2.25 -21.93 21.87
C LEU A 713 -2.53 -21.75 23.37
N ALA A 714 -1.67 -21.12 24.13
CA ALA A 714 -1.84 -20.94 25.58
C ALA A 714 -1.24 -19.62 26.07
N THR A 715 -1.71 -19.15 27.22
CA THR A 715 -1.08 -18.02 27.91
C THR A 715 0.18 -18.49 28.63
N THR A 716 1.10 -17.59 28.96
CA THR A 716 2.29 -17.89 29.76
C THR A 716 1.91 -18.55 31.11
N GLN A 717 0.80 -18.12 31.72
CA GLN A 717 0.28 -18.71 32.95
C GLN A 717 -0.17 -20.16 32.73
N THR A 718 -0.90 -20.45 31.68
CA THR A 718 -1.35 -21.79 31.31
C THR A 718 -0.16 -22.73 31.01
N ILE A 719 0.86 -22.22 30.28
CA ILE A 719 2.09 -23.01 30.02
C ILE A 719 2.81 -23.38 31.33
N ASN A 720 2.93 -22.43 32.25
CA ASN A 720 3.53 -22.69 33.55
C ASN A 720 2.72 -23.70 34.35
N HIS A 721 1.39 -23.66 34.29
CA HIS A 721 0.50 -24.64 34.92
C HIS A 721 0.70 -26.05 34.31
N ILE A 722 0.75 -26.14 32.96
CA ILE A 722 1.05 -27.42 32.26
C ILE A 722 2.39 -27.98 32.71
N ASN A 723 3.44 -27.15 32.74
CA ASN A 723 4.76 -27.58 33.19
C ASN A 723 4.76 -28.17 34.62
N ASN A 724 3.99 -27.57 35.54
CA ASN A 724 3.84 -28.05 36.89
C ASN A 724 3.08 -29.39 36.95
N LEU A 725 2.00 -29.54 36.15
CA LEU A 725 1.24 -30.78 36.06
C LEU A 725 2.09 -31.93 35.49
N LEU A 726 2.90 -31.66 34.46
CA LEU A 726 3.81 -32.64 33.87
C LEU A 726 4.88 -33.11 34.89
N ARG A 727 5.43 -32.19 35.70
CA ARG A 727 6.35 -32.57 36.81
C ARG A 727 5.66 -33.45 37.85
N GLN A 728 4.42 -33.10 38.23
CA GLN A 728 3.63 -33.96 39.16
C GLN A 728 3.35 -35.33 38.55
N PHE A 729 3.07 -35.43 37.27
CA PHE A 729 2.91 -36.71 36.58
C PHE A 729 4.22 -37.53 36.61
N GLY A 730 5.38 -36.91 36.30
CA GLY A 730 6.69 -37.57 36.36
C GLY A 730 7.02 -38.13 37.76
N GLN A 731 6.53 -37.49 38.84
CA GLN A 731 6.76 -37.94 40.21
C GLN A 731 5.80 -39.04 40.70
N ASN A 732 4.56 -39.05 40.19
CA ASN A 732 3.48 -39.86 40.75
C ASN A 732 3.05 -41.06 39.87
N ILE A 733 3.44 -41.10 38.60
CA ILE A 733 3.09 -42.19 37.69
C ILE A 733 4.07 -43.34 37.84
N PRO A 734 3.58 -44.62 37.97
CA PRO A 734 4.46 -45.78 38.03
C PRO A 734 5.33 -45.90 36.75
N PRO A 735 6.61 -46.34 36.88
CA PRO A 735 7.52 -46.43 35.74
C PRO A 735 7.00 -47.24 34.55
N SER A 736 6.28 -48.34 34.81
CA SER A 736 5.68 -49.19 33.76
C SER A 736 4.59 -48.49 32.95
N VAL A 737 3.78 -47.60 33.57
CA VAL A 737 2.77 -46.80 32.90
C VAL A 737 3.45 -45.66 32.11
N PHE A 738 4.50 -45.10 32.67
CA PHE A 738 5.28 -44.06 32.04
C PHE A 738 6.01 -44.55 30.77
N GLU A 739 6.57 -45.74 30.78
CA GLU A 739 7.14 -46.38 29.56
C GLU A 739 6.08 -46.55 28.48
N THR A 740 4.85 -46.95 28.85
CA THR A 740 3.74 -47.06 27.88
C THR A 740 3.38 -45.69 27.26
N ILE A 741 3.41 -44.64 28.07
CA ILE A 741 3.20 -43.24 27.58
C ILE A 741 4.32 -42.85 26.60
N LEU A 742 5.58 -43.07 26.97
CA LEU A 742 6.72 -42.76 26.10
C LEU A 742 6.67 -43.51 24.76
N LEU A 743 6.25 -44.76 24.75
CA LEU A 743 6.12 -45.54 23.52
C LEU A 743 5.02 -45.03 22.60
N SER A 744 3.99 -44.39 23.14
CA SER A 744 2.87 -43.82 22.38
C SER A 744 3.14 -42.43 21.79
N LEU A 745 4.19 -41.75 22.26
CA LEU A 745 4.56 -40.39 21.80
C LEU A 745 5.51 -40.45 20.60
N ASN A 746 5.43 -39.41 19.72
CA ASN A 746 6.39 -39.23 18.64
C ASN A 746 7.77 -38.76 19.16
N PRO A 747 8.86 -38.86 18.38
CA PRO A 747 10.21 -38.50 18.83
C PRO A 747 10.34 -37.10 19.41
N GLN A 748 9.70 -36.09 18.79
CA GLN A 748 9.74 -34.68 19.26
C GLN A 748 9.03 -34.56 20.62
N GLN A 749 7.86 -35.17 20.77
CA GLN A 749 7.10 -35.15 22.01
C GLN A 749 7.85 -35.85 23.15
N ARG A 750 8.59 -36.92 22.86
CA ARG A 750 9.45 -37.57 23.85
C ARG A 750 10.54 -36.67 24.36
N GLU A 751 11.20 -35.94 23.44
CA GLU A 751 12.25 -34.96 23.78
C GLU A 751 11.72 -33.85 24.67
N LEU A 752 10.52 -33.32 24.36
CA LEU A 752 9.85 -32.31 25.17
C LEU A 752 9.42 -32.81 26.56
N LEU A 753 9.14 -34.09 26.71
CA LEU A 753 8.72 -34.71 28.01
C LEU A 753 9.90 -35.03 28.93
N LEU A 754 11.09 -35.34 28.37
CA LEU A 754 12.28 -35.71 29.13
C LEU A 754 12.65 -34.81 30.30
N PRO A 755 12.63 -33.44 30.16
CA PRO A 755 12.98 -32.54 31.26
C PRO A 755 12.07 -32.62 32.48
N PHE A 756 10.87 -33.18 32.35
CA PHE A 756 9.90 -33.32 33.42
C PHE A 756 10.02 -34.62 34.18
N VAL A 757 10.86 -35.53 33.69
CA VAL A 757 11.00 -36.90 34.20
C VAL A 757 12.37 -37.16 34.83
N SER A 758 13.33 -36.25 34.67
CA SER A 758 14.71 -36.38 35.13
C SER A 758 14.86 -36.28 36.65
N SER A 759 14.18 -37.17 37.37
CA SER A 759 14.41 -37.44 38.80
C SER A 759 14.40 -38.96 39.07
N PHE A 760 14.69 -39.79 38.08
CA PHE A 760 14.90 -41.21 38.23
C PHE A 760 16.34 -41.60 37.94
#